data_593a3dabed13f5a3b9f725b4f20d5dfd
#
_entry.id   593a3dabed13f5a3b9f725b4f20d5dfd
#
_cell.length_a   1.000
_cell.length_b   1.000
_cell.length_c   1.000
_cell.angle_alpha   90.00
_cell.angle_beta   90.00
_cell.angle_gamma   90.00
#
_symmetry.space_group_name_H-M   'P 1'
#
loop_
_entity.id
_entity.type
_entity.pdbx_description
1 polymer ?
#
loop_
_entity_poly.entity_id
_entity_poly.type
_entity_poly.pdbx_seq_one_letter_code
_entity_poly.pdbx_strand_id
1 'polypeptide(L)'
;MTKQAGVGKASNRQWVKIGAAALLLAILIISIYSNTPPLRSSDLKTDVQTALLLSDHDFTQEEILLLSSLGRISTVVGPVAVIRADSMALLEIQHFSFVKREEPPHLLHIMLDNNVRDIGAQAVWDVLKDSDGRNITGAGVIIGFVDTGIDVDHPDFTFPNGTTKILYVWDQTTPGRSPAGYDYGFECTSSDIQSGTCPEIDTFGHGTHVAGIAASSGRATGNYTGVAPDASIIFVKSGYPICNGSSWNFDDAHILDGINYILKKAHQLGRRAVISLSFGGNIGGHDGTDILEQALDAIVREGTPVVVAAGNQAQDQIHVHGQLSNQKIVTFNIEAKPQTGDIQIDIWHSIQDEINATLISPDGHNYSSQTSGSTSTIFGNLTVSTASTNIGRETYFEISSPAPLPANGWKVVLTAEKIQASGIWDSWLDSESCSYPAAIFTPGNGYVIDPNDTIGIPGTAHNVITVGAYVTTTTWTGLDGGTYGSEAYQIGQIAPFSSLGPTRDNRTKPDITAPGMFITAARSSHVAPENSDPDKFHRVLAGTSMAAPHVAGLIALMLQYSPGLSAIQIADILRRSAREDLMTGFLAPTGSQIWGFGKADARTATGFYRLSIIKTLPRSAILRVLIDNNAVNVTEPWYDDYFLNGTTHSIAIMTAASAEPVRYQISNGNFTIHQSSIEVLEYSTQYYLDVRTSPFGESEQNSGWYDANSTIQLNYDPVISQPFGVKLIRIGWWASDLTMLSGSTIRLSHPLQVTGLYILTYPSEVVEVMLVISIAMLILMWFGKRSTSSSKEHQTL
;
A
#
# COMPACT_ATOMS: atom_id res chain seq x y z
N MET A 1 8.29 71.09 -57.30
CA MET A 1 7.19 71.77 -56.61
C MET A 1 7.16 71.38 -55.16
N THR A 2 7.74 72.10 -54.36
CA THR A 2 7.51 72.58 -52.99
C THR A 2 6.28 72.04 -52.24
N LYS A 3 6.46 71.52 -51.08
CA LYS A 3 5.75 71.97 -49.90
C LYS A 3 6.47 71.50 -48.62
N GLN A 4 6.97 72.49 -47.88
CA GLN A 4 7.40 72.42 -46.48
C GLN A 4 6.23 72.01 -45.59
N ALA A 5 6.49 71.23 -44.56
CA ALA A 5 5.59 71.11 -43.44
C ALA A 5 6.33 71.48 -42.16
N GLY A 6 5.72 72.40 -41.45
CA GLY A 6 6.29 73.14 -40.32
C GLY A 6 6.48 72.28 -39.02
N VAL A 7 7.51 72.66 -38.33
CA VAL A 7 7.84 72.25 -36.98
C VAL A 7 6.93 72.99 -36.00
N GLY A 8 5.97 72.28 -35.41
CA GLY A 8 5.16 72.77 -34.32
C GLY A 8 5.91 72.73 -32.98
N LYS A 9 6.10 73.87 -32.36
CA LYS A 9 6.65 74.03 -31.02
C LYS A 9 5.74 73.35 -29.97
N ALA A 10 6.15 72.24 -29.46
CA ALA A 10 5.53 71.59 -28.29
C ALA A 10 5.72 72.51 -27.08
N SER A 11 4.64 72.86 -26.37
CA SER A 11 4.62 73.75 -25.24
C SER A 11 5.34 73.17 -24.04
N ASN A 12 6.06 73.99 -23.27
CA ASN A 12 6.79 73.66 -22.01
C ASN A 12 5.96 72.84 -21.03
N ARG A 13 4.65 72.83 -21.12
CA ARG A 13 3.74 72.05 -20.25
C ARG A 13 3.71 70.52 -20.58
N GLN A 14 4.07 70.13 -21.83
CA GLN A 14 4.14 68.72 -22.20
C GLN A 14 5.46 68.09 -21.71
N TRP A 15 6.55 68.84 -21.74
CA TRP A 15 7.84 68.38 -21.24
C TRP A 15 7.87 68.22 -19.72
N VAL A 16 7.17 69.05 -18.95
CA VAL A 16 7.03 68.92 -17.49
C VAL A 16 6.13 67.69 -17.13
N LYS A 17 5.13 67.36 -17.93
CA LYS A 17 4.30 66.18 -17.72
C LYS A 17 5.04 64.88 -18.08
N ILE A 18 5.87 64.91 -19.14
CA ILE A 18 6.68 63.81 -19.56
C ILE A 18 7.81 63.58 -18.54
N GLY A 19 8.46 64.63 -18.05
CA GLY A 19 9.46 64.56 -16.99
C GLY A 19 8.92 64.04 -15.65
N ALA A 20 7.72 64.46 -15.27
CA ALA A 20 7.07 63.96 -14.06
C ALA A 20 6.63 62.49 -14.19
N ALA A 21 6.15 62.07 -15.35
CA ALA A 21 5.80 60.69 -15.61
C ALA A 21 7.05 59.79 -15.64
N ALA A 22 8.16 60.26 -16.25
CA ALA A 22 9.44 59.54 -16.27
C ALA A 22 10.06 59.43 -14.85
N LEU A 23 9.91 60.46 -14.04
CA LEU A 23 10.40 60.45 -12.64
C LEU A 23 9.54 59.53 -11.76
N LEU A 24 8.22 59.49 -11.97
CA LEU A 24 7.33 58.54 -11.29
C LEU A 24 7.58 57.10 -11.72
N LEU A 25 7.87 56.88 -13.00
CA LEU A 25 8.23 55.56 -13.50
C LEU A 25 9.61 55.13 -12.97
N ALA A 26 10.58 56.03 -12.89
CA ALA A 26 11.88 55.77 -12.30
C ALA A 26 11.80 55.49 -10.78
N ILE A 27 10.95 56.24 -10.06
CA ILE A 27 10.68 55.99 -8.63
C ILE A 27 9.96 54.65 -8.44
N LEU A 28 9.03 54.28 -9.31
CA LEU A 28 8.34 53.00 -9.29
C LEU A 28 9.31 51.82 -9.60
N ILE A 29 10.18 52.00 -10.57
CA ILE A 29 11.23 51.04 -10.92
C ILE A 29 12.25 50.89 -9.77
N ILE A 30 12.67 51.99 -9.17
CA ILE A 30 13.57 51.98 -8.00
C ILE A 30 12.85 51.36 -6.78
N SER A 31 11.54 51.60 -6.59
CA SER A 31 10.77 50.96 -5.53
C SER A 31 10.55 49.46 -5.73
N ILE A 32 10.50 49.00 -6.99
CA ILE A 32 10.42 47.59 -7.34
C ILE A 32 11.79 46.93 -7.12
N TYR A 33 12.89 47.57 -7.47
CA TYR A 33 14.24 47.08 -7.29
C TYR A 33 14.77 47.19 -5.85
N SER A 34 14.25 48.13 -5.01
CA SER A 34 14.67 48.24 -3.64
C SER A 34 13.90 47.37 -2.65
N ASN A 35 12.82 46.71 -3.10
CA ASN A 35 12.06 45.72 -2.27
C ASN A 35 12.41 44.28 -2.54
N THR A 36 13.36 43.96 -3.43
CA THR A 36 13.98 42.64 -3.46
C THR A 36 15.10 42.64 -2.40
N PRO A 37 15.03 41.80 -1.37
CA PRO A 37 16.17 41.66 -0.46
C PRO A 37 17.39 41.23 -1.28
N PRO A 38 18.59 41.76 -1.00
CA PRO A 38 19.77 41.26 -1.67
C PRO A 38 19.91 39.77 -1.34
N LEU A 39 19.91 38.92 -2.36
CA LEU A 39 20.30 37.53 -2.24
C LEU A 39 21.69 37.54 -1.58
N ARG A 40 21.75 37.10 -0.32
CA ARG A 40 23.03 36.85 0.33
C ARG A 40 23.72 35.75 -0.44
N SER A 41 24.89 36.03 -0.96
CA SER A 41 25.73 35.09 -1.74
C SER A 41 26.24 33.88 -0.93
N SER A 42 25.69 33.62 0.27
CA SER A 42 26.07 32.51 1.15
C SER A 42 25.06 31.34 1.20
N ASP A 43 23.87 31.45 0.55
CA ASP A 43 22.83 30.43 0.62
C ASP A 43 22.41 29.81 -0.73
N LEU A 44 23.14 30.09 -1.81
CA LEU A 44 23.12 29.27 -3.00
C LEU A 44 23.93 27.99 -2.72
N LYS A 45 23.35 27.03 -1.99
CA LYS A 45 23.65 25.65 -2.24
C LYS A 45 23.29 25.43 -3.69
N THR A 46 24.30 25.34 -4.54
CA THR A 46 24.15 24.89 -5.92
C THR A 46 23.54 23.52 -5.85
N ASP A 47 22.25 23.44 -6.18
CA ASP A 47 21.52 22.18 -6.23
C ASP A 47 22.00 21.45 -7.49
N VAL A 48 23.07 20.65 -7.32
CA VAL A 48 23.67 19.90 -8.42
C VAL A 48 22.72 18.80 -8.84
N GLN A 49 22.19 18.92 -10.03
CA GLN A 49 21.28 17.99 -10.66
C GLN A 49 22.02 17.12 -11.69
N THR A 50 21.48 15.92 -11.92
CA THR A 50 21.95 15.05 -13.00
C THR A 50 21.01 15.21 -14.19
N ALA A 51 21.55 15.36 -15.39
CA ALA A 51 20.78 15.43 -16.63
C ALA A 51 21.38 14.50 -17.71
N LEU A 52 20.51 13.98 -18.58
CA LEU A 52 20.87 13.31 -19.81
C LEU A 52 20.77 14.31 -20.96
N LEU A 53 21.83 14.39 -21.75
CA LEU A 53 21.90 15.23 -22.94
C LEU A 53 21.88 14.36 -24.19
N LEU A 54 21.06 14.73 -25.18
CA LEU A 54 21.03 14.11 -26.50
C LEU A 54 21.50 15.11 -27.52
N SER A 55 22.47 14.71 -28.34
CA SER A 55 22.98 15.45 -29.53
C SER A 55 22.39 14.85 -30.82
N ASP A 56 22.50 15.55 -31.94
CA ASP A 56 22.17 15.04 -33.27
C ASP A 56 23.35 14.28 -33.96
N HIS A 57 24.48 14.19 -33.27
CA HIS A 57 25.67 13.45 -33.67
C HIS A 57 26.44 12.97 -32.43
N ASP A 58 27.40 12.09 -32.59
CA ASP A 58 28.28 11.66 -31.51
C ASP A 58 29.08 12.83 -30.97
N PHE A 59 29.09 13.00 -29.63
CA PHE A 59 29.79 14.12 -29.00
C PHE A 59 31.26 14.15 -29.38
N THR A 60 31.72 15.30 -29.91
CA THR A 60 33.11 15.57 -30.21
C THR A 60 33.92 15.86 -28.95
N GLN A 61 35.24 15.73 -29.00
CA GLN A 61 36.11 16.04 -27.86
C GLN A 61 36.02 17.52 -27.43
N GLU A 62 35.77 18.44 -28.37
CA GLU A 62 35.62 19.88 -28.09
C GLU A 62 34.28 20.14 -27.33
N GLU A 63 33.20 19.51 -27.72
CA GLU A 63 31.91 19.61 -27.05
C GLU A 63 31.97 19.01 -25.66
N ILE A 64 32.64 17.85 -25.47
CA ILE A 64 32.86 17.25 -24.15
C ILE A 64 33.68 18.20 -23.25
N LEU A 65 34.71 18.87 -23.76
CA LEU A 65 35.48 19.85 -23.00
C LEU A 65 34.63 21.07 -22.62
N LEU A 66 33.78 21.56 -23.54
CA LEU A 66 32.87 22.66 -23.29
C LEU A 66 31.85 22.30 -22.18
N LEU A 67 31.17 21.18 -22.29
CA LEU A 67 30.25 20.68 -21.27
C LEU A 67 30.96 20.45 -19.93
N SER A 68 32.21 19.96 -19.94
CA SER A 68 33.00 19.75 -18.73
C SER A 68 33.37 21.04 -18.01
N SER A 69 33.32 22.18 -18.69
CA SER A 69 33.52 23.49 -18.07
C SER A 69 32.33 23.98 -17.28
N LEU A 70 31.13 23.44 -17.55
CA LEU A 70 29.84 23.79 -16.91
C LEU A 70 29.38 22.74 -15.89
N GLY A 71 29.85 21.50 -16.01
CA GLY A 71 29.48 20.45 -15.11
C GLY A 71 30.39 19.23 -15.20
N ARG A 72 30.15 18.26 -14.34
CA ARG A 72 30.88 17.00 -14.35
C ARG A 72 30.20 15.99 -15.28
N ILE A 73 30.84 15.66 -16.39
CA ILE A 73 30.42 14.56 -17.25
C ILE A 73 30.84 13.24 -16.62
N SER A 74 29.90 12.32 -16.45
CA SER A 74 30.13 10.97 -15.91
C SER A 74 30.24 9.92 -17.01
N THR A 75 29.51 10.09 -18.11
CA THR A 75 29.43 9.11 -19.21
C THR A 75 29.14 9.81 -20.52
N VAL A 76 29.77 9.34 -21.62
CA VAL A 76 29.41 9.70 -22.98
C VAL A 76 29.35 8.42 -23.82
N VAL A 77 28.22 8.21 -24.50
CA VAL A 77 27.98 7.04 -25.36
C VAL A 77 27.31 7.53 -26.64
N GLY A 78 28.09 7.61 -27.74
CA GLY A 78 27.57 8.14 -29.01
C GLY A 78 26.98 9.55 -28.83
N PRO A 79 25.72 9.78 -29.23
CA PRO A 79 25.07 11.09 -29.15
C PRO A 79 24.47 11.38 -27.72
N VAL A 80 24.77 10.57 -26.72
CA VAL A 80 24.22 10.74 -25.36
C VAL A 80 25.33 11.03 -24.36
N ALA A 81 25.13 12.04 -23.49
CA ALA A 81 26.02 12.35 -22.39
C ALA A 81 25.23 12.48 -21.07
N VAL A 82 25.85 12.04 -19.95
CA VAL A 82 25.33 12.23 -18.59
C VAL A 82 26.17 13.30 -17.92
N ILE A 83 25.51 14.40 -17.50
CA ILE A 83 26.19 15.52 -16.84
C ILE A 83 25.57 15.78 -15.46
N ARG A 84 26.42 16.20 -14.51
CA ARG A 84 26.02 16.74 -13.22
C ARG A 84 26.42 18.20 -13.13
N ALA A 85 25.46 19.09 -13.09
CA ALA A 85 25.65 20.52 -13.09
C ALA A 85 24.60 21.23 -12.22
N ASP A 86 24.82 22.47 -11.86
CA ASP A 86 23.78 23.25 -11.19
C ASP A 86 22.71 23.72 -12.20
N SER A 87 21.57 24.15 -11.68
CA SER A 87 20.44 24.53 -12.52
C SER A 87 20.73 25.67 -13.51
N MET A 88 21.69 26.56 -13.20
CA MET A 88 22.08 27.65 -14.09
C MET A 88 22.95 27.15 -15.23
N ALA A 89 23.87 26.23 -14.95
CA ALA A 89 24.68 25.58 -15.95
C ALA A 89 23.85 24.69 -16.89
N LEU A 90 22.84 23.99 -16.37
CA LEU A 90 21.90 23.20 -17.20
C LEU A 90 21.10 24.11 -18.12
N LEU A 91 20.62 25.26 -17.67
CA LEU A 91 19.97 26.25 -18.54
C LEU A 91 20.93 26.78 -19.65
N GLU A 92 22.20 26.96 -19.36
CA GLU A 92 23.19 27.36 -20.37
C GLU A 92 23.43 26.25 -21.39
N ILE A 93 23.53 25.00 -20.94
CA ILE A 93 23.73 23.81 -21.78
C ILE A 93 22.59 23.62 -22.78
N GLN A 94 21.33 23.87 -22.40
CA GLN A 94 20.20 23.82 -23.33
C GLN A 94 20.30 24.76 -24.54
N HIS A 95 21.12 25.81 -24.45
CA HIS A 95 21.31 26.77 -25.54
C HIS A 95 22.39 26.37 -26.54
N PHE A 96 23.13 25.28 -26.28
CA PHE A 96 24.14 24.82 -27.25
C PHE A 96 23.47 24.19 -28.47
N SER A 97 23.90 24.57 -29.65
CA SER A 97 23.30 24.14 -30.92
C SER A 97 23.36 22.62 -31.15
N PHE A 98 24.33 21.95 -30.54
CA PHE A 98 24.49 20.50 -30.60
C PHE A 98 23.67 19.75 -29.58
N VAL A 99 23.16 20.38 -28.52
CA VAL A 99 22.24 19.77 -27.55
C VAL A 99 20.82 19.90 -28.10
N LYS A 100 20.19 18.78 -28.43
CA LYS A 100 18.83 18.69 -28.96
C LYS A 100 17.78 18.44 -27.88
N ARG A 101 18.17 17.77 -26.81
CA ARG A 101 17.28 17.45 -25.69
C ARG A 101 18.10 17.29 -24.41
N GLU A 102 17.57 17.84 -23.34
CA GLU A 102 18.03 17.60 -21.98
C GLU A 102 16.86 17.06 -21.17
N GLU A 103 17.08 16.00 -20.43
CA GLU A 103 16.09 15.38 -19.59
C GLU A 103 16.68 15.01 -18.24
N PRO A 104 15.90 15.15 -17.13
CA PRO A 104 16.30 14.53 -15.87
C PRO A 104 16.34 13.01 -16.04
N PRO A 105 17.17 12.29 -15.27
CA PRO A 105 17.18 10.84 -15.28
C PRO A 105 15.77 10.31 -14.97
N HIS A 106 15.20 9.52 -15.87
CA HIS A 106 14.00 8.76 -15.57
C HIS A 106 14.37 7.64 -14.61
N LEU A 107 13.60 7.50 -13.52
CA LEU A 107 13.68 6.33 -12.65
C LEU A 107 13.15 5.13 -13.45
N LEU A 108 14.04 4.35 -14.01
CA LEU A 108 13.73 3.04 -14.55
C LEU A 108 13.51 2.12 -13.35
N HIS A 109 12.26 1.81 -13.05
CA HIS A 109 11.95 0.74 -12.12
C HIS A 109 12.31 -0.56 -12.82
N ILE A 110 13.21 -1.33 -12.19
CA ILE A 110 13.39 -2.73 -12.54
C ILE A 110 12.01 -3.36 -12.31
N MET A 111 11.39 -3.90 -13.37
CA MET A 111 10.17 -4.69 -13.28
C MET A 111 10.52 -6.07 -12.70
N LEU A 112 11.01 -6.10 -11.47
CA LEU A 112 11.00 -7.28 -10.63
C LEU A 112 9.63 -7.31 -9.98
N ASP A 113 9.04 -8.50 -9.87
CA ASP A 113 7.79 -8.72 -9.17
C ASP A 113 7.85 -8.02 -7.81
N ASN A 114 6.98 -7.04 -7.61
CA ASN A 114 6.93 -6.24 -6.39
C ASN A 114 6.70 -7.10 -5.15
N ASN A 115 6.13 -8.29 -5.31
CA ASN A 115 5.68 -9.17 -4.24
C ASN A 115 6.82 -9.74 -3.40
N VAL A 116 7.86 -10.26 -4.05
CA VAL A 116 9.06 -10.84 -3.39
C VAL A 116 9.86 -9.78 -2.66
N ARG A 117 9.91 -8.56 -3.22
CA ARG A 117 10.54 -7.40 -2.57
C ARG A 117 9.73 -6.90 -1.39
N ASP A 118 8.40 -6.83 -1.53
CA ASP A 118 7.53 -6.33 -0.48
C ASP A 118 7.60 -7.19 0.77
N ILE A 119 7.57 -8.52 0.64
CA ILE A 119 7.79 -9.44 1.76
C ILE A 119 9.26 -9.54 2.20
N GLY A 120 10.20 -8.85 1.54
CA GLY A 120 11.60 -8.76 1.93
C GLY A 120 12.45 -10.00 1.66
N ALA A 121 11.99 -10.97 0.86
CA ALA A 121 12.73 -12.22 0.60
C ALA A 121 14.06 -11.97 -0.12
N GLN A 122 14.12 -11.02 -1.04
CA GLN A 122 15.36 -10.68 -1.74
C GLN A 122 16.48 -10.23 -0.77
N ALA A 123 16.14 -9.42 0.24
CA ALA A 123 17.12 -9.01 1.24
C ALA A 123 17.68 -10.21 2.03
N VAL A 124 16.84 -11.23 2.26
CA VAL A 124 17.26 -12.49 2.89
C VAL A 124 18.26 -13.24 2.00
N TRP A 125 17.97 -13.38 0.70
CA TRP A 125 18.88 -14.05 -0.25
C TRP A 125 20.24 -13.37 -0.36
N ASP A 126 20.24 -12.03 -0.38
CA ASP A 126 21.46 -11.25 -0.61
C ASP A 126 22.38 -11.21 0.60
N VAL A 127 21.85 -11.34 1.81
CA VAL A 127 22.58 -11.07 3.05
C VAL A 127 22.81 -12.32 3.90
N LEU A 128 21.77 -13.15 4.09
CA LEU A 128 21.86 -14.29 5.02
C LEU A 128 22.46 -15.53 4.37
N LYS A 129 23.16 -16.30 5.20
CA LYS A 129 23.74 -17.58 4.81
C LYS A 129 23.42 -18.65 5.83
N ASP A 130 23.30 -19.90 5.35
CA ASP A 130 23.18 -21.07 6.20
C ASP A 130 24.54 -21.49 6.82
N SER A 131 24.54 -22.53 7.63
CA SER A 131 25.74 -23.06 8.25
C SER A 131 26.83 -23.52 7.27
N ASP A 132 26.46 -23.83 6.04
CA ASP A 132 27.36 -24.24 4.97
C ASP A 132 27.86 -23.04 4.12
N GLY A 133 27.47 -21.81 4.46
CA GLY A 133 27.82 -20.57 3.77
C GLY A 133 27.03 -20.32 2.48
N ARG A 134 25.95 -21.07 2.21
CA ARG A 134 25.07 -20.86 1.05
C ARG A 134 24.06 -19.77 1.35
N ASN A 135 23.66 -19.01 0.35
CA ASN A 135 22.61 -18.01 0.47
C ASN A 135 21.28 -18.68 0.90
N ILE A 136 20.47 -17.95 1.67
CA ILE A 136 19.16 -18.44 2.12
C ILE A 136 18.15 -18.22 0.99
N THR A 137 17.92 -19.27 0.20
CA THR A 137 17.07 -19.29 -1.00
C THR A 137 16.07 -20.45 -0.99
N GLY A 138 15.91 -21.14 0.15
CA GLY A 138 15.05 -22.32 0.31
C GLY A 138 15.76 -23.63 -0.03
N ALA A 139 17.06 -23.61 -0.29
CA ALA A 139 17.83 -24.80 -0.65
C ALA A 139 17.74 -25.88 0.44
N GLY A 140 17.49 -27.13 0.00
CA GLY A 140 17.36 -28.27 0.92
C GLY A 140 15.95 -28.46 1.49
N VAL A 141 15.04 -27.52 1.33
CA VAL A 141 13.65 -27.60 1.79
C VAL A 141 12.73 -28.06 0.64
N ILE A 142 11.65 -28.74 0.97
CA ILE A 142 10.59 -29.15 0.05
C ILE A 142 9.37 -28.27 0.30
N ILE A 143 8.80 -27.72 -0.79
CA ILE A 143 7.45 -27.17 -0.75
C ILE A 143 6.52 -28.18 -1.41
N GLY A 144 5.57 -28.65 -0.64
CA GLY A 144 4.54 -29.62 -1.09
C GLY A 144 3.25 -28.89 -1.45
N PHE A 145 2.70 -29.21 -2.61
CA PHE A 145 1.45 -28.65 -3.10
C PHE A 145 0.42 -29.75 -3.34
N VAL A 146 -0.82 -29.48 -2.99
CA VAL A 146 -1.99 -30.22 -3.47
C VAL A 146 -2.84 -29.21 -4.23
N ASP A 147 -2.95 -29.36 -5.57
CA ASP A 147 -3.59 -28.35 -6.41
C ASP A 147 -4.01 -28.95 -7.78
N THR A 148 -4.33 -28.11 -8.79
CA THR A 148 -4.90 -28.51 -10.09
C THR A 148 -3.93 -29.22 -11.04
N GLY A 149 -2.63 -29.24 -10.75
CA GLY A 149 -1.56 -29.75 -11.59
C GLY A 149 -0.37 -28.79 -11.66
N ILE A 150 0.69 -29.21 -12.31
CA ILE A 150 1.90 -28.42 -12.55
C ILE A 150 2.45 -28.65 -13.96
N ASP A 151 2.79 -27.58 -14.66
CA ASP A 151 3.54 -27.68 -15.92
C ASP A 151 4.99 -28.09 -15.62
N VAL A 152 5.26 -29.37 -15.75
CA VAL A 152 6.57 -29.97 -15.41
C VAL A 152 7.70 -29.51 -16.34
N ASP A 153 7.37 -28.98 -17.51
CA ASP A 153 8.32 -28.50 -18.52
C ASP A 153 8.58 -26.98 -18.41
N HIS A 154 7.90 -26.29 -17.49
CA HIS A 154 8.06 -24.85 -17.35
C HIS A 154 9.50 -24.49 -16.95
N PRO A 155 10.19 -23.57 -17.66
CA PRO A 155 11.60 -23.25 -17.41
C PRO A 155 11.89 -22.79 -15.99
N ASP A 156 10.94 -22.15 -15.31
CA ASP A 156 11.07 -21.65 -13.95
C ASP A 156 11.16 -22.76 -12.89
N PHE A 157 10.80 -23.97 -13.24
CA PHE A 157 10.94 -25.13 -12.36
C PHE A 157 12.23 -25.91 -12.58
N THR A 158 13.26 -25.23 -13.06
CA THR A 158 14.60 -25.82 -13.24
C THR A 158 15.66 -25.08 -12.40
N PHE A 159 16.66 -25.83 -11.93
CA PHE A 159 17.87 -25.25 -11.33
C PHE A 159 18.79 -24.64 -12.40
N PRO A 160 19.78 -23.82 -12.01
CA PRO A 160 20.74 -23.22 -12.94
C PRO A 160 21.49 -24.22 -13.85
N ASN A 161 21.67 -25.45 -13.38
CA ASN A 161 22.29 -26.54 -14.14
C ASN A 161 21.32 -27.23 -15.15
N GLY A 162 20.08 -26.80 -15.23
CA GLY A 162 19.05 -27.35 -16.13
C GLY A 162 18.32 -28.59 -15.58
N THR A 163 18.62 -29.05 -14.38
CA THR A 163 17.86 -30.13 -13.75
C THR A 163 16.54 -29.61 -13.18
N THR A 164 15.51 -30.46 -13.18
CA THR A 164 14.21 -30.08 -12.61
C THR A 164 14.28 -29.91 -11.08
N LYS A 165 13.52 -28.96 -10.57
CA LYS A 165 13.30 -28.76 -9.11
C LYS A 165 12.18 -29.65 -8.59
N ILE A 166 11.35 -30.20 -9.46
CA ILE A 166 10.24 -31.07 -9.14
C ILE A 166 10.79 -32.48 -8.88
N LEU A 167 10.73 -32.92 -7.64
CA LEU A 167 11.25 -34.22 -7.23
C LEU A 167 10.27 -35.35 -7.57
N TYR A 168 9.00 -35.11 -7.32
CA TYR A 168 7.91 -36.03 -7.57
C TYR A 168 6.65 -35.26 -7.94
N VAL A 169 5.84 -35.87 -8.83
CA VAL A 169 4.45 -35.51 -9.07
C VAL A 169 3.58 -36.75 -8.89
N TRP A 170 2.47 -36.62 -8.16
CA TRP A 170 1.41 -37.60 -8.14
C TRP A 170 0.16 -37.01 -8.76
N ASP A 171 -0.16 -37.43 -9.98
CA ASP A 171 -1.43 -37.11 -10.61
C ASP A 171 -2.49 -38.14 -10.16
N GLN A 172 -3.36 -37.74 -9.24
CA GLN A 172 -4.44 -38.57 -8.72
C GLN A 172 -5.55 -38.80 -9.76
N THR A 173 -5.60 -38.02 -10.82
CA THR A 173 -6.67 -38.03 -11.83
C THR A 173 -6.37 -38.94 -13.00
N THR A 174 -5.10 -39.27 -13.23
CA THR A 174 -4.65 -40.10 -14.36
C THR A 174 -4.35 -41.51 -13.90
N PRO A 175 -5.04 -42.56 -14.45
CA PRO A 175 -4.74 -43.95 -14.11
C PRO A 175 -3.35 -44.37 -14.57
N GLY A 176 -2.64 -45.16 -13.74
CA GLY A 176 -1.35 -45.70 -14.17
C GLY A 176 -0.48 -46.24 -13.07
N ARG A 177 0.78 -45.82 -13.03
CA ARG A 177 1.78 -46.25 -12.02
C ARG A 177 1.51 -45.51 -10.70
N SER A 178 0.67 -46.11 -9.85
CA SER A 178 0.33 -45.55 -8.55
C SER A 178 1.53 -45.52 -7.61
N PRO A 179 1.62 -44.53 -6.69
CA PRO A 179 2.63 -44.52 -5.62
C PRO A 179 2.46 -45.72 -4.69
N ALA A 180 3.56 -46.12 -4.06
CA ALA A 180 3.52 -47.21 -3.10
C ALA A 180 2.58 -46.93 -1.92
N GLY A 181 1.60 -47.82 -1.70
CA GLY A 181 0.57 -47.68 -0.66
C GLY A 181 -0.72 -47.04 -1.14
N TYR A 182 -0.84 -46.72 -2.42
CA TYR A 182 -2.05 -46.25 -3.09
C TYR A 182 -2.35 -47.10 -4.31
N ASP A 183 -3.60 -47.20 -4.73
CA ASP A 183 -4.07 -48.03 -5.85
C ASP A 183 -4.62 -47.22 -7.03
N TYR A 184 -4.41 -45.90 -7.00
CA TYR A 184 -4.88 -44.96 -8.02
C TYR A 184 -3.82 -43.92 -8.37
N GLY A 185 -4.06 -43.20 -9.45
CA GLY A 185 -3.21 -42.09 -9.91
C GLY A 185 -1.96 -42.57 -10.67
N PHE A 186 -1.12 -41.61 -11.03
CA PHE A 186 0.15 -41.82 -11.70
C PHE A 186 1.28 -41.04 -11.02
N GLU A 187 2.35 -41.73 -10.62
CA GLU A 187 3.53 -41.13 -10.03
C GLU A 187 4.61 -40.85 -11.09
N CYS A 188 5.08 -39.60 -11.15
CA CYS A 188 6.30 -39.23 -11.87
C CYS A 188 7.43 -38.92 -10.87
N THR A 189 8.61 -39.39 -11.20
CA THR A 189 9.85 -39.01 -10.53
C THR A 189 10.54 -37.88 -11.30
N SER A 190 11.52 -37.20 -10.68
CA SER A 190 12.37 -36.23 -11.38
C SER A 190 13.04 -36.79 -12.64
N SER A 191 13.34 -38.11 -12.65
CA SER A 191 13.89 -38.79 -13.83
C SER A 191 12.86 -38.92 -14.96
N ASP A 192 11.59 -39.23 -14.65
CA ASP A 192 10.51 -39.29 -15.62
C ASP A 192 10.26 -37.91 -16.24
N ILE A 193 10.28 -36.85 -15.42
CA ILE A 193 10.14 -35.45 -15.85
C ILE A 193 11.31 -35.08 -16.79
N GLN A 194 12.54 -35.36 -16.37
CA GLN A 194 13.74 -35.02 -17.14
C GLN A 194 13.85 -35.74 -18.47
N SER A 195 13.26 -36.96 -18.60
CA SER A 195 13.21 -37.73 -19.83
C SER A 195 11.96 -37.43 -20.70
N GLY A 196 11.06 -36.56 -20.25
CA GLY A 196 9.83 -36.21 -20.98
C GLY A 196 8.80 -37.34 -21.01
N THR A 197 8.82 -38.24 -20.00
CA THR A 197 7.90 -39.41 -19.93
C THR A 197 6.82 -39.21 -18.83
N CYS A 198 6.78 -38.11 -18.15
CA CYS A 198 5.73 -37.75 -17.21
C CYS A 198 4.49 -37.24 -17.97
N PRO A 199 3.30 -37.87 -17.81
CA PRO A 199 2.09 -37.48 -18.53
C PRO A 199 1.35 -36.29 -17.87
N GLU A 200 1.84 -35.81 -16.73
CA GLU A 200 1.19 -34.69 -16.00
C GLU A 200 1.09 -33.44 -16.87
N ILE A 201 -0.08 -32.86 -16.86
CA ILE A 201 -0.36 -31.55 -17.48
C ILE A 201 -1.32 -30.74 -16.59
N ASP A 202 -1.06 -29.48 -16.43
CA ASP A 202 -1.96 -28.54 -15.75
C ASP A 202 -2.82 -27.78 -16.77
N THR A 203 -4.04 -28.27 -17.00
CA THR A 203 -4.98 -27.65 -17.94
C THR A 203 -5.77 -26.48 -17.36
N PHE A 204 -5.73 -26.28 -16.05
CA PHE A 204 -6.38 -25.15 -15.36
C PHE A 204 -5.40 -24.00 -15.11
N GLY A 205 -4.15 -24.32 -14.78
CA GLY A 205 -3.05 -23.36 -14.63
C GLY A 205 -2.88 -22.78 -13.23
N HIS A 206 -3.80 -23.08 -12.30
CA HIS A 206 -3.73 -22.53 -10.93
C HIS A 206 -2.56 -23.14 -10.15
N GLY A 207 -2.38 -24.47 -10.18
CA GLY A 207 -1.29 -25.12 -9.47
C GLY A 207 0.09 -24.73 -9.99
N THR A 208 0.26 -24.57 -11.31
CA THR A 208 1.50 -24.03 -11.90
C THR A 208 1.80 -22.63 -11.37
N HIS A 209 0.76 -21.79 -11.25
CA HIS A 209 0.90 -20.42 -10.79
C HIS A 209 1.32 -20.35 -9.31
N VAL A 210 0.65 -21.08 -8.42
CA VAL A 210 0.98 -21.08 -6.98
C VAL A 210 2.37 -21.66 -6.71
N ALA A 211 2.77 -22.71 -7.46
CA ALA A 211 4.12 -23.24 -7.37
C ALA A 211 5.17 -22.21 -7.84
N GLY A 212 4.87 -21.43 -8.86
CA GLY A 212 5.69 -20.33 -9.36
C GLY A 212 5.92 -19.25 -8.31
N ILE A 213 4.86 -18.82 -7.61
CA ILE A 213 4.98 -17.82 -6.53
C ILE A 213 5.94 -18.28 -5.43
N ALA A 214 5.82 -19.53 -5.00
CA ALA A 214 6.65 -20.04 -3.92
C ALA A 214 8.08 -20.35 -4.35
N ALA A 215 8.28 -20.93 -5.56
CA ALA A 215 9.52 -21.60 -5.89
C ALA A 215 10.05 -21.39 -7.32
N SER A 216 9.52 -20.45 -8.12
CA SER A 216 10.08 -20.12 -9.44
C SER A 216 11.55 -19.73 -9.33
N SER A 217 12.38 -20.21 -10.26
CA SER A 217 13.76 -19.76 -10.41
C SER A 217 13.91 -18.50 -11.28
N GLY A 218 12.82 -18.01 -11.88
CA GLY A 218 12.80 -16.86 -12.79
C GLY A 218 13.50 -17.09 -14.14
N ARG A 219 13.77 -18.33 -14.51
CA ARG A 219 14.61 -18.66 -15.68
C ARG A 219 13.94 -18.47 -17.03
N ALA A 220 12.61 -18.46 -17.06
CA ALA A 220 11.86 -18.28 -18.31
C ALA A 220 12.18 -16.93 -18.97
N THR A 221 12.30 -15.87 -18.18
CA THR A 221 12.51 -14.49 -18.68
C THR A 221 13.60 -13.72 -17.92
N GLY A 222 14.12 -14.25 -16.82
CA GLY A 222 14.99 -13.55 -15.88
C GLY A 222 14.22 -12.71 -14.85
N ASN A 223 12.88 -12.78 -14.84
CA ASN A 223 11.97 -12.08 -13.94
C ASN A 223 11.07 -13.09 -13.21
N TYR A 224 10.23 -12.60 -12.32
CA TYR A 224 9.19 -13.36 -11.61
C TYR A 224 9.74 -14.57 -10.82
N THR A 225 10.85 -14.32 -10.13
CA THR A 225 11.45 -15.29 -9.20
C THR A 225 10.53 -15.52 -8.01
N GLY A 226 10.31 -16.76 -7.62
CA GLY A 226 9.53 -17.11 -6.43
C GLY A 226 10.26 -16.79 -5.13
N VAL A 227 9.55 -16.87 -3.99
CA VAL A 227 10.07 -16.49 -2.67
C VAL A 227 11.25 -17.37 -2.23
N ALA A 228 11.23 -18.66 -2.56
CA ALA A 228 12.27 -19.64 -2.26
C ALA A 228 12.81 -20.31 -3.53
N PRO A 229 13.63 -19.57 -4.34
CA PRO A 229 13.97 -19.98 -5.69
C PRO A 229 14.81 -21.26 -5.79
N ASP A 230 15.43 -21.74 -4.71
CA ASP A 230 16.17 -23.01 -4.67
C ASP A 230 15.44 -24.11 -3.87
N ALA A 231 14.21 -23.87 -3.43
CA ALA A 231 13.40 -24.94 -2.84
C ALA A 231 13.05 -26.01 -3.90
N SER A 232 12.92 -27.26 -3.43
CA SER A 232 12.44 -28.34 -4.27
C SER A 232 10.94 -28.51 -4.13
N ILE A 233 10.29 -29.06 -5.14
CA ILE A 233 8.84 -29.21 -5.24
C ILE A 233 8.47 -30.71 -5.19
N ILE A 234 7.44 -31.04 -4.39
CA ILE A 234 6.65 -32.27 -4.54
C ILE A 234 5.21 -31.81 -4.79
N PHE A 235 4.63 -32.24 -5.88
CA PHE A 235 3.33 -31.79 -6.32
C PHE A 235 2.33 -32.95 -6.37
N VAL A 236 1.13 -32.70 -5.89
CA VAL A 236 -0.01 -33.62 -6.06
C VAL A 236 -1.10 -32.90 -6.83
N LYS A 237 -1.41 -33.40 -8.01
CA LYS A 237 -2.60 -33.00 -8.75
C LYS A 237 -3.79 -33.73 -8.17
N SER A 238 -4.73 -32.99 -7.60
CA SER A 238 -5.93 -33.52 -6.97
C SER A 238 -7.19 -32.86 -7.53
N GLY A 239 -8.34 -33.45 -7.23
CA GLY A 239 -9.62 -32.89 -7.64
C GLY A 239 -9.97 -33.15 -9.11
N TYR A 240 -11.01 -32.48 -9.59
CA TYR A 240 -11.54 -32.65 -10.93
C TYR A 240 -12.13 -31.33 -11.46
N PRO A 241 -12.07 -31.15 -12.81
CA PRO A 241 -12.66 -29.97 -13.41
C PRO A 241 -14.18 -30.04 -13.40
N ILE A 242 -14.81 -28.93 -13.05
CA ILE A 242 -16.25 -28.70 -13.19
C ILE A 242 -16.51 -27.57 -14.19
N CYS A 243 -17.79 -27.38 -14.59
CA CYS A 243 -18.16 -26.25 -15.41
C CYS A 243 -17.40 -26.19 -16.78
N ASN A 244 -17.25 -27.31 -17.43
CA ASN A 244 -16.47 -27.45 -18.68
C ASN A 244 -15.01 -26.98 -18.51
N GLY A 245 -14.43 -27.13 -17.32
CA GLY A 245 -13.05 -26.76 -17.01
C GLY A 245 -12.83 -25.31 -16.61
N SER A 246 -13.90 -24.54 -16.35
CA SER A 246 -13.76 -23.16 -15.85
C SER A 246 -13.68 -23.07 -14.33
N SER A 247 -13.92 -24.17 -13.61
CA SER A 247 -13.73 -24.28 -12.17
C SER A 247 -13.19 -25.67 -11.80
N TRP A 248 -12.76 -25.85 -10.54
CA TRP A 248 -12.10 -27.06 -10.08
C TRP A 248 -12.54 -27.39 -8.66
N ASN A 249 -12.95 -28.66 -8.40
CA ASN A 249 -13.33 -29.13 -7.08
C ASN A 249 -12.31 -30.12 -6.53
N PHE A 250 -12.15 -30.09 -5.21
CA PHE A 250 -11.32 -31.00 -4.44
C PHE A 250 -12.20 -31.78 -3.45
N ASP A 251 -11.79 -32.98 -3.07
CA ASP A 251 -12.38 -33.70 -1.95
C ASP A 251 -11.37 -34.00 -0.86
N ASP A 252 -11.82 -34.06 0.38
CA ASP A 252 -11.00 -34.16 1.59
C ASP A 252 -10.13 -35.42 1.62
N ALA A 253 -10.65 -36.55 1.14
CA ALA A 253 -9.93 -37.81 1.16
C ALA A 253 -8.70 -37.76 0.24
N HIS A 254 -8.87 -37.28 -0.98
CA HIS A 254 -7.77 -37.12 -1.94
C HIS A 254 -6.77 -36.06 -1.48
N ILE A 255 -7.24 -34.98 -0.84
CA ILE A 255 -6.35 -33.96 -0.22
C ILE A 255 -5.48 -34.61 0.84
N LEU A 256 -6.07 -35.35 1.78
CA LEU A 256 -5.32 -36.02 2.87
C LEU A 256 -4.35 -37.07 2.33
N ASP A 257 -4.75 -37.86 1.34
CA ASP A 257 -3.86 -38.79 0.65
C ASP A 257 -2.67 -38.06 0.01
N GLY A 258 -2.94 -36.94 -0.66
CA GLY A 258 -1.92 -36.09 -1.29
C GLY A 258 -0.92 -35.54 -0.27
N ILE A 259 -1.39 -34.98 0.83
CA ILE A 259 -0.52 -34.46 1.91
C ILE A 259 0.32 -35.61 2.51
N ASN A 260 -0.30 -36.74 2.84
CA ASN A 260 0.41 -37.91 3.38
C ASN A 260 1.47 -38.45 2.41
N TYR A 261 1.19 -38.44 1.08
CA TYR A 261 2.18 -38.78 0.08
C TYR A 261 3.38 -37.83 0.12
N ILE A 262 3.15 -36.50 0.14
CA ILE A 262 4.22 -35.51 0.23
C ILE A 262 5.09 -35.76 1.48
N LEU A 263 4.46 -35.97 2.64
CA LEU A 263 5.16 -36.20 3.92
C LEU A 263 6.01 -37.48 3.86
N LYS A 264 5.46 -38.58 3.31
CA LYS A 264 6.22 -39.84 3.12
C LYS A 264 7.44 -39.64 2.23
N LYS A 265 7.31 -38.91 1.12
CA LYS A 265 8.45 -38.61 0.22
C LYS A 265 9.47 -37.69 0.88
N ALA A 266 9.05 -36.64 1.57
CA ALA A 266 9.95 -35.74 2.32
C ALA A 266 10.74 -36.51 3.38
N HIS A 267 10.08 -37.38 4.14
CA HIS A 267 10.71 -38.25 5.13
C HIS A 267 11.73 -39.23 4.50
N GLN A 268 11.38 -39.88 3.39
CA GLN A 268 12.27 -40.76 2.63
C GLN A 268 13.53 -40.05 2.13
N LEU A 269 13.41 -38.77 1.79
CA LEU A 269 14.51 -37.89 1.35
C LEU A 269 15.29 -37.29 2.52
N GLY A 270 14.84 -37.48 3.79
CA GLY A 270 15.44 -36.87 4.99
C GLY A 270 15.37 -35.33 4.95
N ARG A 271 14.34 -34.72 4.33
CA ARG A 271 14.24 -33.27 4.13
C ARG A 271 13.00 -32.71 4.83
N ARG A 272 13.15 -31.48 5.33
CA ARG A 272 12.02 -30.72 5.86
C ARG A 272 11.07 -30.32 4.74
N ALA A 273 9.78 -30.28 5.06
CA ALA A 273 8.74 -29.84 4.12
C ALA A 273 7.84 -28.78 4.75
N VAL A 274 7.23 -27.97 3.90
CA VAL A 274 6.07 -27.11 4.18
C VAL A 274 4.97 -27.45 3.18
N ILE A 275 3.72 -27.53 3.61
CA ILE A 275 2.55 -27.79 2.76
C ILE A 275 1.86 -26.47 2.44
N SER A 276 1.52 -26.24 1.16
CA SER A 276 0.76 -25.09 0.68
C SER A 276 -0.56 -25.55 0.07
N LEU A 277 -1.67 -25.07 0.62
CA LEU A 277 -3.04 -25.39 0.20
C LEU A 277 -3.73 -24.08 -0.22
N SER A 278 -4.02 -23.96 -1.51
CA SER A 278 -4.59 -22.72 -2.10
C SER A 278 -6.06 -22.93 -2.50
N PHE A 279 -6.84 -23.57 -1.66
CA PHE A 279 -8.26 -23.83 -1.83
C PHE A 279 -9.01 -23.74 -0.50
N GLY A 280 -10.33 -23.74 -0.54
CA GLY A 280 -11.22 -23.77 0.63
C GLY A 280 -12.67 -23.79 0.22
N GLY A 281 -13.55 -24.12 1.17
CA GLY A 281 -15.01 -24.13 1.04
C GLY A 281 -15.67 -23.52 2.27
N ASN A 282 -17.00 -23.39 2.23
CA ASN A 282 -17.77 -22.75 3.32
C ASN A 282 -18.69 -23.73 4.06
N ILE A 283 -18.57 -25.03 3.82
CA ILE A 283 -19.35 -26.07 4.49
C ILE A 283 -18.56 -26.64 5.65
N GLY A 284 -19.11 -26.54 6.86
CA GLY A 284 -18.54 -27.01 8.12
C GLY A 284 -18.63 -25.96 9.23
N GLY A 285 -18.09 -26.31 10.39
CA GLY A 285 -18.29 -25.54 11.63
C GLY A 285 -17.56 -24.21 11.74
N HIS A 286 -16.63 -23.90 10.89
CA HIS A 286 -15.75 -22.71 10.95
C HIS A 286 -15.09 -22.48 12.31
N ASP A 287 -14.82 -23.56 13.06
CA ASP A 287 -14.30 -23.55 14.44
C ASP A 287 -13.17 -24.55 14.69
N GLY A 288 -12.63 -25.16 13.62
CA GLY A 288 -11.54 -26.14 13.70
C GLY A 288 -12.02 -27.56 14.05
N THR A 289 -13.31 -27.83 14.05
CA THR A 289 -13.86 -29.14 14.38
C THR A 289 -14.13 -30.04 13.16
N ASP A 290 -13.95 -29.54 11.97
CA ASP A 290 -14.04 -30.32 10.74
C ASP A 290 -12.99 -31.45 10.71
N ILE A 291 -13.29 -32.55 10.04
CA ILE A 291 -12.41 -33.72 10.02
C ILE A 291 -11.08 -33.40 9.32
N LEU A 292 -11.12 -32.70 8.19
CA LEU A 292 -9.92 -32.25 7.47
C LEU A 292 -9.09 -31.33 8.36
N GLU A 293 -9.71 -30.40 9.04
CA GLU A 293 -9.04 -29.43 9.93
C GLU A 293 -8.32 -30.14 11.10
N GLN A 294 -8.98 -31.13 11.72
CA GLN A 294 -8.39 -31.94 12.79
C GLN A 294 -7.18 -32.73 12.29
N ALA A 295 -7.24 -33.27 11.07
CA ALA A 295 -6.13 -33.96 10.44
C ALA A 295 -4.94 -33.01 10.16
N LEU A 296 -5.20 -31.82 9.64
CA LEU A 296 -4.16 -30.80 9.42
C LEU A 296 -3.53 -30.35 10.72
N ASP A 297 -4.31 -30.18 11.77
CA ASP A 297 -3.84 -29.86 13.11
C ASP A 297 -2.92 -30.96 13.68
N ALA A 298 -3.22 -32.22 13.40
CA ALA A 298 -2.34 -33.33 13.78
C ALA A 298 -1.02 -33.28 13.04
N ILE A 299 -1.03 -33.03 11.72
CA ILE A 299 0.17 -32.88 10.88
C ILE A 299 1.07 -31.74 11.39
N VAL A 300 0.47 -30.60 11.76
CA VAL A 300 1.23 -29.47 12.30
C VAL A 300 1.86 -29.82 13.66
N ARG A 301 1.12 -30.51 14.52
CA ARG A 301 1.67 -31.01 15.82
C ARG A 301 2.81 -32.02 15.64
N GLU A 302 2.81 -32.80 14.57
CA GLU A 302 3.90 -33.70 14.19
C GLU A 302 5.12 -32.99 13.62
N GLY A 303 5.03 -31.68 13.35
CA GLY A 303 6.16 -30.81 13.02
C GLY A 303 6.23 -30.30 11.59
N THR A 304 5.22 -30.56 10.74
CA THR A 304 5.15 -30.02 9.37
C THR A 304 4.26 -28.77 9.32
N PRO A 305 4.77 -27.60 8.93
CA PRO A 305 3.96 -26.42 8.71
C PRO A 305 2.97 -26.62 7.56
N VAL A 306 1.72 -26.20 7.77
CA VAL A 306 0.67 -26.17 6.74
C VAL A 306 0.19 -24.74 6.59
N VAL A 307 0.22 -24.25 5.36
CA VAL A 307 -0.23 -22.91 4.97
C VAL A 307 -1.50 -23.04 4.15
N VAL A 308 -2.53 -22.27 4.48
CA VAL A 308 -3.85 -22.32 3.85
C VAL A 308 -4.29 -20.93 3.43
N ALA A 309 -4.92 -20.82 2.26
CA ALA A 309 -5.58 -19.59 1.80
C ALA A 309 -6.79 -19.25 2.70
N ALA A 310 -7.00 -17.98 3.01
CA ALA A 310 -8.11 -17.55 3.86
C ALA A 310 -9.49 -17.66 3.19
N GLY A 311 -9.55 -17.64 1.86
CA GLY A 311 -10.78 -17.55 1.08
C GLY A 311 -10.96 -16.17 0.42
N ASN A 312 -11.91 -16.09 -0.51
CA ASN A 312 -12.10 -14.89 -1.36
C ASN A 312 -13.51 -14.29 -1.25
N GLN A 313 -14.21 -14.49 -0.14
CA GLN A 313 -15.66 -14.32 -0.02
C GLN A 313 -16.09 -13.13 0.85
N ALA A 314 -15.18 -12.25 1.29
CA ALA A 314 -15.51 -11.12 2.16
C ALA A 314 -16.66 -10.21 1.65
N GLN A 315 -16.89 -10.15 0.33
CA GLN A 315 -17.89 -9.30 -0.29
C GLN A 315 -19.13 -10.05 -0.82
N ASP A 316 -19.20 -11.38 -0.64
CA ASP A 316 -20.13 -12.22 -1.36
C ASP A 316 -21.48 -12.44 -0.68
N GLN A 317 -21.71 -11.87 0.51
CA GLN A 317 -22.94 -12.02 1.28
C GLN A 317 -23.33 -13.48 1.54
N ILE A 318 -22.33 -14.32 1.80
CA ILE A 318 -22.48 -15.77 1.99
C ILE A 318 -22.62 -16.18 3.45
N HIS A 319 -22.47 -15.25 4.40
CA HIS A 319 -22.59 -15.51 5.82
C HIS A 319 -23.67 -14.65 6.46
N VAL A 320 -24.47 -15.28 7.29
CA VAL A 320 -25.45 -14.63 8.16
C VAL A 320 -25.40 -15.22 9.56
N HIS A 321 -25.58 -14.36 10.54
CA HIS A 321 -25.67 -14.78 11.92
C HIS A 321 -26.81 -14.11 12.66
N GLY A 322 -27.20 -14.70 13.80
CA GLY A 322 -28.20 -14.14 14.66
C GLY A 322 -28.27 -14.79 16.03
N GLN A 323 -29.22 -14.33 16.85
CA GLN A 323 -29.44 -14.86 18.18
C GLN A 323 -30.93 -15.13 18.41
N LEU A 324 -31.25 -16.33 18.87
CA LEU A 324 -32.58 -16.75 19.23
C LEU A 324 -32.74 -16.87 20.75
N SER A 325 -33.94 -16.61 21.25
CA SER A 325 -34.38 -16.96 22.61
C SER A 325 -35.46 -18.00 22.53
N ASN A 326 -35.79 -18.65 23.67
CA ASN A 326 -36.81 -19.67 23.73
C ASN A 326 -38.10 -19.27 23.01
N GLN A 327 -38.65 -20.18 22.20
CA GLN A 327 -39.89 -20.04 21.45
C GLN A 327 -39.89 -18.89 20.42
N LYS A 328 -38.72 -18.39 20.01
CA LYS A 328 -38.55 -17.42 18.95
C LYS A 328 -38.31 -18.09 17.62
N ILE A 329 -38.72 -17.38 16.59
CA ILE A 329 -38.55 -17.78 15.19
C ILE A 329 -37.82 -16.66 14.45
N VAL A 330 -36.89 -17.02 13.62
CA VAL A 330 -36.29 -16.13 12.64
C VAL A 330 -36.43 -16.72 11.24
N THR A 331 -36.62 -15.87 10.24
CA THR A 331 -36.66 -16.28 8.83
C THR A 331 -35.64 -15.47 8.05
N PHE A 332 -34.74 -16.13 7.38
CA PHE A 332 -33.81 -15.47 6.45
C PHE A 332 -34.05 -15.95 5.03
N ASN A 333 -33.72 -15.09 4.07
CA ASN A 333 -34.02 -15.27 2.67
C ASN A 333 -32.74 -15.49 1.85
N ILE A 334 -32.85 -16.33 0.84
CA ILE A 334 -31.76 -16.68 -0.09
C ILE A 334 -32.19 -16.30 -1.51
N GLU A 335 -31.29 -15.65 -2.24
CA GLU A 335 -31.40 -15.33 -3.66
C GLU A 335 -30.41 -16.18 -4.44
N ALA A 336 -30.91 -17.08 -5.30
CA ALA A 336 -30.09 -17.83 -6.23
C ALA A 336 -29.65 -16.92 -7.38
N LYS A 337 -28.38 -16.99 -7.76
CA LYS A 337 -27.84 -16.23 -8.91
C LYS A 337 -28.25 -16.87 -10.23
N PRO A 338 -28.26 -16.11 -11.36
CA PRO A 338 -28.57 -16.65 -12.67
C PRO A 338 -27.70 -17.86 -13.03
N GLN A 339 -28.30 -18.87 -13.62
CA GLN A 339 -27.65 -20.13 -14.04
C GLN A 339 -27.22 -21.07 -12.89
N THR A 340 -27.53 -20.75 -11.65
CA THR A 340 -27.26 -21.65 -10.51
C THR A 340 -28.12 -22.88 -10.56
N GLY A 341 -27.49 -24.05 -10.54
CA GLY A 341 -28.16 -25.37 -10.46
C GLY A 341 -27.99 -26.03 -9.10
N ASP A 342 -27.18 -25.45 -8.20
CA ASP A 342 -26.87 -26.03 -6.90
C ASP A 342 -26.76 -24.92 -5.85
N ILE A 343 -27.33 -25.16 -4.65
CA ILE A 343 -27.21 -24.30 -3.47
C ILE A 343 -27.03 -25.18 -2.26
N GLN A 344 -25.99 -24.95 -1.51
CA GLN A 344 -25.69 -25.59 -0.23
C GLN A 344 -25.88 -24.55 0.88
N ILE A 345 -26.62 -24.92 1.92
CA ILE A 345 -26.95 -24.07 3.07
C ILE A 345 -26.51 -24.81 4.32
N ASP A 346 -25.50 -24.31 4.97
CA ASP A 346 -24.96 -24.88 6.19
C ASP A 346 -25.33 -24.01 7.39
N ILE A 347 -25.89 -24.59 8.45
CA ILE A 347 -26.42 -23.90 9.62
C ILE A 347 -25.85 -24.52 10.87
N TRP A 348 -25.21 -23.71 11.70
CA TRP A 348 -24.55 -24.15 12.92
C TRP A 348 -25.06 -23.40 14.16
N HIS A 349 -25.21 -24.13 15.26
CA HIS A 349 -25.51 -23.55 16.57
C HIS A 349 -24.90 -24.41 17.69
N SER A 350 -24.98 -23.94 18.95
CA SER A 350 -24.47 -24.71 20.09
C SER A 350 -25.17 -26.06 20.19
N ILE A 351 -24.43 -27.14 20.50
CA ILE A 351 -24.98 -28.48 20.72
C ILE A 351 -25.99 -28.51 21.91
N GLN A 352 -25.91 -27.55 22.83
CA GLN A 352 -26.81 -27.44 23.99
C GLN A 352 -28.15 -26.80 23.63
N ASP A 353 -28.23 -26.09 22.50
CA ASP A 353 -29.47 -25.44 22.06
C ASP A 353 -30.26 -26.35 21.14
N GLU A 354 -31.61 -26.37 21.32
CA GLU A 354 -32.54 -27.11 20.49
C GLU A 354 -33.17 -26.13 19.49
N ILE A 355 -32.55 -26.01 18.32
CA ILE A 355 -32.97 -25.15 17.19
C ILE A 355 -33.29 -26.06 16.02
N ASN A 356 -34.52 -25.97 15.50
CA ASN A 356 -34.95 -26.66 14.30
C ASN A 356 -34.88 -25.71 13.10
N ALA A 357 -34.35 -26.20 11.98
CA ALA A 357 -34.34 -25.50 10.72
C ALA A 357 -35.36 -26.07 9.74
N THR A 358 -36.02 -25.22 8.99
CA THR A 358 -36.94 -25.61 7.91
C THR A 358 -36.64 -24.78 6.68
N LEU A 359 -36.25 -25.45 5.59
CA LEU A 359 -36.14 -24.82 4.28
C LEU A 359 -37.51 -24.75 3.61
N ILE A 360 -37.89 -23.57 3.12
CA ILE A 360 -39.11 -23.33 2.35
C ILE A 360 -38.71 -23.03 0.92
N SER A 361 -39.16 -23.86 0.00
CA SER A 361 -38.92 -23.69 -1.42
C SER A 361 -39.86 -22.62 -2.05
N PRO A 362 -39.55 -22.11 -3.26
CA PRO A 362 -40.37 -21.10 -3.93
C PRO A 362 -41.85 -21.48 -4.17
N ASP A 363 -42.15 -22.77 -4.27
CA ASP A 363 -43.53 -23.31 -4.40
C ASP A 363 -44.24 -23.51 -3.07
N GLY A 364 -43.55 -23.16 -1.94
CA GLY A 364 -44.13 -23.19 -0.61
C GLY A 364 -44.03 -24.53 0.12
N HIS A 365 -43.28 -25.51 -0.40
CA HIS A 365 -43.05 -26.77 0.32
C HIS A 365 -42.01 -26.55 1.43
N ASN A 366 -42.22 -27.30 2.54
CA ASN A 366 -41.38 -27.22 3.74
C ASN A 366 -40.55 -28.50 3.89
N TYR A 367 -39.26 -28.35 4.10
CA TYR A 367 -38.31 -29.44 4.34
C TYR A 367 -37.63 -29.22 5.67
N SER A 368 -37.88 -30.10 6.62
CA SER A 368 -37.46 -29.93 8.02
C SER A 368 -36.18 -30.69 8.33
N SER A 369 -35.32 -30.11 9.16
CA SER A 369 -34.15 -30.77 9.76
C SER A 369 -34.47 -32.00 10.60
N GLN A 370 -35.73 -32.16 11.01
CA GLN A 370 -36.19 -33.34 11.76
C GLN A 370 -36.35 -34.60 10.89
N THR A 371 -36.27 -34.46 9.56
CA THR A 371 -36.40 -35.57 8.60
C THR A 371 -35.19 -35.55 7.66
N SER A 372 -34.10 -36.22 8.08
CA SER A 372 -32.92 -36.40 7.22
C SER A 372 -33.19 -37.34 6.06
N GLY A 373 -32.60 -37.07 4.92
CA GLY A 373 -32.66 -37.87 3.73
C GLY A 373 -32.74 -37.04 2.43
N SER A 374 -32.78 -37.75 1.32
CA SER A 374 -32.89 -37.10 -0.01
C SER A 374 -34.31 -37.25 -0.56
N THR A 375 -34.84 -36.14 -1.11
CA THR A 375 -36.18 -36.07 -1.69
C THR A 375 -36.15 -35.39 -3.04
N SER A 376 -36.78 -35.97 -4.06
CA SER A 376 -36.96 -35.31 -5.34
C SER A 376 -38.04 -34.26 -5.26
N THR A 377 -37.77 -33.07 -5.74
CA THR A 377 -38.64 -31.89 -5.78
C THR A 377 -38.87 -31.46 -7.21
N ILE A 378 -39.76 -30.49 -7.44
CA ILE A 378 -39.91 -29.90 -8.79
C ILE A 378 -38.70 -29.06 -9.21
N PHE A 379 -37.83 -28.73 -8.28
CA PHE A 379 -36.60 -27.95 -8.53
C PHE A 379 -35.34 -28.82 -8.62
N GLY A 380 -35.45 -30.12 -8.41
CA GLY A 380 -34.34 -31.06 -8.42
C GLY A 380 -34.33 -31.96 -7.18
N ASN A 381 -33.16 -32.46 -6.82
CA ASN A 381 -32.96 -33.24 -5.61
C ASN A 381 -32.65 -32.33 -4.43
N LEU A 382 -33.34 -32.55 -3.33
CA LEU A 382 -33.05 -31.88 -2.06
C LEU A 382 -32.55 -32.93 -1.08
N THR A 383 -31.38 -32.66 -0.50
CA THR A 383 -30.81 -33.45 0.60
C THR A 383 -30.89 -32.65 1.89
N VAL A 384 -31.33 -33.29 2.98
CA VAL A 384 -31.31 -32.73 4.32
C VAL A 384 -30.46 -33.63 5.19
N SER A 385 -29.49 -33.11 5.87
CA SER A 385 -28.67 -33.81 6.84
C SER A 385 -28.49 -33.03 8.14
N THR A 386 -28.17 -33.74 9.21
CA THR A 386 -27.80 -33.15 10.49
C THR A 386 -26.60 -33.89 11.04
N ALA A 387 -25.63 -33.15 11.55
CA ALA A 387 -24.46 -33.68 12.22
C ALA A 387 -24.22 -32.96 13.56
N SER A 388 -23.25 -33.43 14.32
CA SER A 388 -22.90 -32.80 15.59
C SER A 388 -21.43 -33.03 15.88
N THR A 389 -20.77 -32.00 16.36
CA THR A 389 -19.46 -32.07 16.97
C THR A 389 -19.58 -32.06 18.49
N ASN A 390 -18.49 -31.99 19.21
CA ASN A 390 -18.47 -31.84 20.66
C ASN A 390 -19.00 -30.48 21.15
N ILE A 391 -19.07 -29.46 20.28
CA ILE A 391 -19.47 -28.09 20.63
C ILE A 391 -20.64 -27.54 19.80
N GLY A 392 -20.83 -28.06 18.60
CA GLY A 392 -21.83 -27.55 17.65
C GLY A 392 -22.76 -28.61 17.08
N ARG A 393 -23.91 -28.16 16.61
CA ARG A 393 -24.84 -28.95 15.80
C ARG A 393 -25.05 -28.28 14.46
N GLU A 394 -24.92 -29.06 13.40
CA GLU A 394 -25.17 -28.72 12.02
C GLU A 394 -26.57 -29.09 11.56
N THR A 395 -27.10 -28.26 10.70
CA THR A 395 -28.20 -28.58 9.78
C THR A 395 -27.80 -28.16 8.36
N TYR A 396 -27.73 -29.11 7.48
CA TYR A 396 -27.29 -28.91 6.09
C TYR A 396 -28.46 -29.18 5.14
N PHE A 397 -28.64 -28.26 4.19
CA PHE A 397 -29.56 -28.42 3.07
C PHE A 397 -28.76 -28.25 1.76
N GLU A 398 -28.97 -29.20 0.85
CA GLU A 398 -28.42 -29.12 -0.51
C GLU A 398 -29.54 -29.26 -1.51
N ILE A 399 -29.64 -28.30 -2.44
CA ILE A 399 -30.56 -28.33 -3.58
C ILE A 399 -29.72 -28.50 -4.83
N SER A 400 -29.85 -29.63 -5.53
CA SER A 400 -29.12 -29.89 -6.76
C SER A 400 -30.10 -30.15 -7.91
N SER A 401 -29.96 -29.36 -8.99
CA SER A 401 -30.86 -29.29 -10.12
C SER A 401 -30.10 -29.35 -11.46
N PRO A 402 -30.57 -30.11 -12.43
CA PRO A 402 -30.02 -30.08 -13.80
C PRO A 402 -30.37 -28.79 -14.56
N ALA A 403 -31.25 -27.93 -14.01
CA ALA A 403 -31.70 -26.66 -14.58
C ALA A 403 -31.49 -25.51 -13.58
N PRO A 404 -31.39 -24.27 -14.05
CA PRO A 404 -31.28 -23.12 -13.17
C PRO A 404 -32.40 -23.05 -12.14
N LEU A 405 -32.02 -22.82 -10.89
CA LEU A 405 -32.94 -22.66 -9.77
C LEU A 405 -33.70 -21.31 -9.85
N PRO A 406 -34.94 -21.22 -9.33
CA PRO A 406 -35.62 -19.93 -9.18
C PRO A 406 -34.79 -18.94 -8.35
N ALA A 407 -34.63 -17.72 -8.85
CA ALA A 407 -33.82 -16.70 -8.18
C ALA A 407 -34.34 -16.34 -6.79
N ASN A 408 -35.66 -16.31 -6.60
CA ASN A 408 -36.28 -15.85 -5.35
C ASN A 408 -37.25 -16.87 -4.78
N GLY A 409 -37.60 -16.69 -3.52
CA GLY A 409 -38.59 -17.51 -2.82
C GLY A 409 -38.00 -18.55 -1.88
N TRP A 410 -36.70 -18.77 -1.91
CA TRP A 410 -36.01 -19.65 -0.97
C TRP A 410 -35.86 -18.97 0.38
N LYS A 411 -36.29 -19.69 1.45
CA LYS A 411 -36.25 -19.19 2.83
C LYS A 411 -35.84 -20.29 3.78
N VAL A 412 -35.12 -19.92 4.81
CA VAL A 412 -34.89 -20.78 5.97
C VAL A 412 -35.59 -20.19 7.19
N VAL A 413 -36.33 -21.04 7.89
CA VAL A 413 -36.97 -20.71 9.15
C VAL A 413 -36.28 -21.47 10.27
N LEU A 414 -35.68 -20.74 11.21
CA LEU A 414 -35.14 -21.31 12.45
C LEU A 414 -36.16 -21.13 13.57
N THR A 415 -36.46 -22.23 14.28
CA THR A 415 -37.36 -22.26 15.42
C THR A 415 -36.61 -22.72 16.65
N ALA A 416 -36.50 -21.88 17.66
CA ALA A 416 -35.89 -22.22 18.93
C ALA A 416 -36.89 -22.95 19.82
N GLU A 417 -36.75 -24.25 20.00
CA GLU A 417 -37.52 -25.04 20.95
C GLU A 417 -37.04 -24.78 22.37
N LYS A 418 -35.70 -24.84 22.57
CA LYS A 418 -35.11 -24.65 23.88
C LYS A 418 -33.69 -24.10 23.75
N ILE A 419 -33.42 -22.97 24.37
CA ILE A 419 -32.12 -22.35 24.45
C ILE A 419 -31.54 -22.60 25.85
N GLN A 420 -30.41 -23.30 25.89
CA GLN A 420 -29.65 -23.63 27.09
C GLN A 420 -28.26 -22.99 27.14
N ALA A 421 -27.72 -22.62 25.97
CA ALA A 421 -26.50 -21.85 25.82
C ALA A 421 -26.82 -20.40 25.40
N SER A 422 -26.24 -19.92 24.30
CA SER A 422 -26.34 -18.53 23.85
C SER A 422 -27.50 -18.26 22.90
N GLY A 423 -28.02 -19.30 22.22
CA GLY A 423 -28.97 -19.15 21.12
C GLY A 423 -28.35 -18.52 19.88
N ILE A 424 -27.04 -18.35 19.85
CA ILE A 424 -26.28 -17.85 18.67
C ILE A 424 -26.29 -18.95 17.60
N TRP A 425 -26.53 -18.53 16.38
CA TRP A 425 -26.49 -19.39 15.22
C TRP A 425 -25.81 -18.65 14.05
N ASP A 426 -25.15 -19.40 13.19
CA ASP A 426 -24.50 -18.96 12.00
C ASP A 426 -24.99 -19.79 10.82
N SER A 427 -24.96 -19.22 9.61
CA SER A 427 -25.25 -19.97 8.39
C SER A 427 -24.39 -19.46 7.25
N TRP A 428 -23.85 -20.41 6.49
CA TRP A 428 -23.06 -20.14 5.28
C TRP A 428 -23.74 -20.70 4.04
N LEU A 429 -23.42 -20.10 2.90
CA LEU A 429 -23.77 -20.58 1.58
C LEU A 429 -22.53 -21.06 0.84
N ASP A 430 -22.67 -22.19 0.15
CA ASP A 430 -21.69 -22.69 -0.80
C ASP A 430 -22.39 -23.28 -2.02
N SER A 431 -21.62 -23.79 -3.00
CA SER A 431 -22.15 -24.41 -4.20
C SER A 431 -21.07 -25.10 -5.01
N GLU A 432 -21.41 -26.20 -5.64
CA GLU A 432 -20.63 -26.83 -6.72
C GLU A 432 -20.94 -26.22 -8.10
N SER A 433 -21.62 -25.07 -8.15
CA SER A 433 -22.09 -24.48 -9.40
C SER A 433 -21.01 -23.63 -10.09
N CYS A 434 -21.24 -23.35 -11.39
CA CYS A 434 -20.34 -22.55 -12.23
C CYS A 434 -20.39 -21.04 -11.94
N SER A 435 -21.33 -20.61 -11.14
CA SER A 435 -21.46 -19.23 -10.69
C SER A 435 -21.00 -19.12 -9.26
N TYR A 436 -20.06 -18.21 -8.99
CA TYR A 436 -19.64 -17.96 -7.61
C TYR A 436 -19.76 -16.47 -7.29
N PRO A 437 -20.45 -16.06 -6.18
CA PRO A 437 -21.31 -16.93 -5.37
C PRO A 437 -22.55 -17.40 -6.13
N ALA A 438 -22.93 -18.65 -5.94
CA ALA A 438 -24.13 -19.22 -6.58
C ALA A 438 -25.43 -18.70 -5.98
N ALA A 439 -25.40 -18.33 -4.70
CA ALA A 439 -26.49 -17.74 -3.97
C ALA A 439 -25.95 -16.70 -2.98
N ILE A 440 -26.83 -15.78 -2.55
CA ILE A 440 -26.53 -14.80 -1.51
C ILE A 440 -27.66 -14.73 -0.50
N PHE A 441 -27.34 -14.36 0.72
CA PHE A 441 -28.33 -13.94 1.69
C PHE A 441 -28.84 -12.54 1.36
N THR A 442 -30.13 -12.29 1.56
CA THR A 442 -30.73 -10.98 1.34
C THR A 442 -31.16 -10.34 2.67
N PRO A 443 -31.13 -9.00 2.81
CA PRO A 443 -31.46 -8.33 4.06
C PRO A 443 -32.86 -8.67 4.60
N GLY A 444 -32.97 -8.80 5.93
CA GLY A 444 -34.22 -9.11 6.62
C GLY A 444 -34.18 -8.73 8.11
N ASN A 445 -35.16 -9.24 8.87
CA ASN A 445 -35.29 -8.93 10.27
C ASN A 445 -34.86 -10.12 11.15
N GLY A 446 -34.11 -9.83 12.21
CA GLY A 446 -33.71 -10.81 13.21
C GLY A 446 -32.39 -11.53 12.91
N TYR A 447 -31.65 -11.12 11.86
CA TYR A 447 -30.34 -11.61 11.50
C TYR A 447 -29.50 -10.49 10.84
N VAL A 448 -28.21 -10.71 10.74
CA VAL A 448 -27.25 -9.79 10.13
C VAL A 448 -26.50 -10.54 9.04
N ILE A 449 -26.41 -9.94 7.85
CA ILE A 449 -25.47 -10.38 6.82
C ILE A 449 -24.12 -9.80 7.22
N ASP A 450 -23.14 -10.66 7.46
CA ASP A 450 -21.86 -10.26 8.03
C ASP A 450 -20.71 -10.68 7.11
N PRO A 451 -19.81 -9.77 6.70
CA PRO A 451 -18.60 -10.11 5.98
C PRO A 451 -17.56 -10.83 6.87
N ASN A 452 -17.72 -10.78 8.19
CA ASN A 452 -16.89 -11.56 9.12
C ASN A 452 -17.26 -13.04 9.08
N ASP A 453 -16.44 -13.87 9.73
CA ASP A 453 -16.59 -15.35 9.75
C ASP A 453 -16.67 -15.96 8.34
N THR A 454 -15.95 -15.37 7.37
CA THR A 454 -15.89 -15.83 5.97
C THR A 454 -14.58 -16.56 5.66
N ILE A 455 -13.73 -16.82 6.66
CA ILE A 455 -12.55 -17.69 6.48
C ILE A 455 -13.02 -19.09 6.08
N GLY A 456 -12.61 -19.53 4.89
CA GLY A 456 -12.99 -20.85 4.38
C GLY A 456 -12.31 -22.00 5.11
N ILE A 457 -12.97 -23.15 5.16
CA ILE A 457 -12.38 -24.42 5.63
C ILE A 457 -11.42 -24.94 4.54
N PRO A 458 -10.18 -25.39 4.88
CA PRO A 458 -9.69 -25.67 6.22
C PRO A 458 -8.87 -24.54 6.87
N GLY A 459 -9.06 -23.29 6.45
CA GLY A 459 -8.34 -22.12 7.01
C GLY A 459 -8.72 -21.83 8.47
N THR A 460 -9.84 -22.32 8.97
CA THR A 460 -10.29 -22.18 10.36
C THR A 460 -9.69 -23.22 11.32
N ALA A 461 -8.88 -24.17 10.85
CA ALA A 461 -8.12 -25.08 11.71
C ALA A 461 -7.26 -24.32 12.74
N HIS A 462 -6.97 -24.96 13.90
CA HIS A 462 -6.32 -24.29 15.02
C HIS A 462 -4.83 -23.98 14.78
N ASN A 463 -4.12 -24.88 14.12
CA ASN A 463 -2.65 -24.84 14.05
C ASN A 463 -2.10 -24.54 12.65
N VAL A 464 -2.95 -24.50 11.62
CA VAL A 464 -2.54 -24.10 10.28
C VAL A 464 -2.26 -22.58 10.23
N ILE A 465 -1.44 -22.15 9.29
CA ILE A 465 -1.14 -20.74 9.03
C ILE A 465 -2.08 -20.27 7.92
N THR A 466 -3.10 -19.51 8.29
CA THR A 466 -4.11 -18.99 7.35
C THR A 466 -3.69 -17.62 6.85
N VAL A 467 -3.71 -17.44 5.52
CA VAL A 467 -3.13 -16.27 4.86
C VAL A 467 -4.18 -15.48 4.11
N GLY A 468 -4.38 -14.23 4.53
CA GLY A 468 -5.17 -13.22 3.81
C GLY A 468 -4.37 -12.52 2.72
N ALA A 469 -5.04 -11.77 1.85
CA ALA A 469 -4.44 -11.16 0.67
C ALA A 469 -4.41 -9.63 0.74
N TYR A 470 -3.29 -9.00 0.32
CA TYR A 470 -3.23 -7.55 0.13
C TYR A 470 -2.66 -7.18 -1.25
N VAL A 471 -2.78 -5.90 -1.61
CA VAL A 471 -2.43 -5.34 -2.92
C VAL A 471 -0.97 -4.92 -2.95
N THR A 472 -0.19 -5.41 -3.93
CA THR A 472 1.17 -4.95 -4.21
C THR A 472 1.33 -4.37 -5.62
N THR A 473 0.38 -4.68 -6.50
CA THR A 473 0.34 -4.22 -7.89
C THR A 473 -1.07 -3.77 -8.22
N THR A 474 -1.21 -2.63 -8.89
CA THR A 474 -2.52 -2.11 -9.33
C THR A 474 -2.71 -2.21 -10.83
N THR A 475 -1.65 -2.09 -11.61
CA THR A 475 -1.68 -2.16 -13.07
C THR A 475 -0.42 -2.84 -13.62
N TRP A 476 -0.55 -3.48 -14.79
CA TRP A 476 0.57 -4.08 -15.53
C TRP A 476 0.35 -3.95 -17.03
N THR A 477 1.43 -4.19 -17.82
CA THR A 477 1.36 -4.20 -19.28
C THR A 477 1.18 -5.64 -19.78
N GLY A 478 0.19 -5.88 -20.64
CA GLY A 478 -0.07 -7.17 -21.24
C GLY A 478 0.69 -7.41 -22.55
N LEU A 479 0.54 -8.63 -23.10
CA LEU A 479 1.15 -9.07 -24.37
C LEU A 479 0.81 -8.20 -25.58
N ASP A 480 -0.36 -7.59 -25.59
CA ASP A 480 -0.82 -6.68 -26.64
C ASP A 480 -0.32 -5.23 -26.46
N GLY A 481 0.45 -4.96 -25.40
CA GLY A 481 0.91 -3.63 -25.01
C GLY A 481 -0.16 -2.80 -24.29
N GLY A 482 -1.34 -3.36 -24.01
CA GLY A 482 -2.40 -2.74 -23.23
C GLY A 482 -2.06 -2.67 -21.74
N THR A 483 -2.61 -1.69 -21.03
CA THR A 483 -2.54 -1.61 -19.57
C THR A 483 -3.75 -2.30 -18.96
N TYR A 484 -3.53 -3.23 -18.05
CA TYR A 484 -4.53 -4.02 -17.34
C TYR A 484 -4.47 -3.71 -15.84
N GLY A 485 -5.52 -4.10 -15.10
CA GLY A 485 -5.65 -3.86 -13.66
C GLY A 485 -6.61 -2.73 -13.35
N SER A 486 -6.48 -2.11 -12.17
CA SER A 486 -7.36 -1.03 -11.71
C SER A 486 -6.63 -0.06 -10.79
N GLU A 487 -6.64 1.22 -11.15
CA GLU A 487 -6.14 2.31 -10.31
C GLU A 487 -7.06 2.65 -9.12
N ALA A 488 -8.22 1.99 -9.01
CA ALA A 488 -9.11 2.14 -7.85
C ALA A 488 -8.52 1.53 -6.57
N TYR A 489 -7.58 0.60 -6.70
CA TYR A 489 -6.91 -0.02 -5.56
C TYR A 489 -5.69 0.80 -5.13
N GLN A 490 -5.35 0.71 -3.83
CA GLN A 490 -4.14 1.32 -3.27
C GLN A 490 -3.12 0.23 -2.92
N ILE A 491 -1.86 0.45 -3.27
CA ILE A 491 -0.78 -0.45 -2.86
C ILE A 491 -0.73 -0.50 -1.33
N GLY A 492 -0.65 -1.73 -0.80
CA GLY A 492 -0.64 -2.01 0.63
C GLY A 492 -2.02 -2.21 1.24
N GLN A 493 -3.14 -1.86 0.59
CA GLN A 493 -4.48 -2.11 1.14
C GLN A 493 -4.82 -3.61 1.15
N ILE A 494 -5.73 -4.03 2.05
CA ILE A 494 -6.29 -5.39 1.99
C ILE A 494 -7.02 -5.59 0.66
N ALA A 495 -6.91 -6.77 0.07
CA ALA A 495 -7.67 -7.10 -1.12
C ALA A 495 -9.16 -7.23 -0.75
N PRO A 496 -10.09 -6.58 -1.48
CA PRO A 496 -11.49 -6.52 -1.07
C PRO A 496 -12.17 -7.88 -0.91
N PHE A 497 -11.70 -8.87 -1.66
CA PHE A 497 -12.22 -10.24 -1.60
C PHE A 497 -11.69 -11.05 -0.40
N SER A 498 -10.55 -10.66 0.19
CA SER A 498 -9.88 -11.47 1.23
C SER A 498 -10.81 -11.74 2.40
N SER A 499 -11.15 -13.00 2.61
CA SER A 499 -12.04 -13.46 3.67
C SER A 499 -11.59 -12.99 5.05
N LEU A 500 -12.54 -12.69 5.92
CA LEU A 500 -12.35 -12.07 7.22
C LEU A 500 -12.68 -13.04 8.35
N GLY A 501 -11.89 -12.95 9.44
CA GLY A 501 -12.24 -13.58 10.71
C GLY A 501 -13.30 -12.76 11.51
N PRO A 502 -13.51 -13.16 12.76
CA PRO A 502 -12.86 -14.26 13.48
C PRO A 502 -13.29 -15.62 12.95
N THR A 503 -12.89 -16.71 13.58
CA THR A 503 -13.57 -17.99 13.47
C THR A 503 -14.81 -18.00 14.36
N ARG A 504 -15.77 -18.89 14.12
CA ARG A 504 -17.00 -19.03 14.92
C ARG A 504 -16.75 -19.21 16.43
N ASP A 505 -15.62 -19.79 16.80
CA ASP A 505 -15.15 -19.89 18.19
C ASP A 505 -14.30 -18.70 18.66
N ASN A 506 -14.33 -17.57 17.93
CA ASN A 506 -13.68 -16.29 18.23
C ASN A 506 -12.14 -16.30 18.25
N ARG A 507 -11.48 -17.17 17.50
CA ARG A 507 -10.03 -17.08 17.28
C ARG A 507 -9.73 -16.05 16.19
N THR A 508 -8.61 -15.36 16.34
CA THR A 508 -8.11 -14.46 15.29
C THR A 508 -7.65 -15.25 14.09
N LYS A 509 -8.29 -15.03 12.97
CA LYS A 509 -7.90 -15.43 11.62
C LYS A 509 -8.18 -14.25 10.65
N PRO A 510 -7.44 -14.13 9.54
CA PRO A 510 -6.28 -14.94 9.17
C PRO A 510 -5.13 -14.78 10.19
N ASP A 511 -4.10 -15.63 10.14
CA ASP A 511 -2.91 -15.44 10.98
C ASP A 511 -2.05 -14.27 10.50
N ILE A 512 -1.93 -14.13 9.18
CA ILE A 512 -1.05 -13.17 8.54
C ILE A 512 -1.59 -12.82 7.15
N THR A 513 -1.15 -11.73 6.56
CA THR A 513 -1.46 -11.38 5.18
C THR A 513 -0.22 -11.36 4.30
N ALA A 514 -0.38 -11.68 3.00
CA ALA A 514 0.68 -11.64 2.01
C ALA A 514 0.16 -11.08 0.67
N PRO A 515 1.05 -10.74 -0.29
CA PRO A 515 0.62 -10.29 -1.61
C PRO A 515 -0.34 -11.29 -2.28
N GLY A 516 -1.53 -10.82 -2.69
CA GLY A 516 -2.53 -11.71 -3.30
C GLY A 516 -3.35 -11.07 -4.42
N MET A 517 -3.18 -9.76 -4.69
CA MET A 517 -3.90 -9.05 -5.74
C MET A 517 -2.99 -8.78 -6.92
N PHE A 518 -3.39 -9.24 -8.12
CA PHE A 518 -2.66 -9.08 -9.38
C PHE A 518 -1.22 -9.58 -9.32
N ILE A 519 -1.08 -10.84 -8.94
CA ILE A 519 0.20 -11.51 -8.78
C ILE A 519 0.63 -12.15 -10.10
N THR A 520 1.82 -11.81 -10.57
CA THR A 520 2.44 -12.44 -11.75
C THR A 520 3.24 -13.67 -11.34
N ALA A 521 2.97 -14.82 -11.95
CA ALA A 521 3.75 -16.04 -11.76
C ALA A 521 3.63 -16.98 -12.97
N ALA A 522 4.24 -18.17 -12.89
CA ALA A 522 4.31 -19.13 -13.97
C ALA A 522 2.92 -19.48 -14.54
N ARG A 523 2.79 -19.45 -15.85
CA ARG A 523 1.60 -19.86 -16.61
C ARG A 523 1.85 -21.23 -17.23
N SER A 524 0.94 -22.17 -16.99
CA SER A 524 1.01 -23.46 -17.68
C SER A 524 0.97 -23.28 -19.20
N SER A 525 1.86 -23.96 -19.91
CA SER A 525 1.88 -23.99 -21.37
C SER A 525 0.63 -24.66 -21.99
N HIS A 526 -0.11 -25.42 -21.18
CA HIS A 526 -1.36 -26.06 -21.54
C HIS A 526 -2.59 -25.17 -21.40
N VAL A 527 -2.42 -23.97 -20.89
CA VAL A 527 -3.44 -22.92 -20.82
C VAL A 527 -3.12 -21.86 -21.87
N ALA A 528 -4.11 -21.54 -22.71
CA ALA A 528 -3.92 -20.56 -23.77
C ALA A 528 -3.52 -19.17 -23.20
N PRO A 529 -2.56 -18.47 -23.83
CA PRO A 529 -2.20 -17.12 -23.40
C PRO A 529 -3.35 -16.15 -23.66
N GLU A 530 -3.51 -15.21 -22.75
CA GLU A 530 -4.43 -14.08 -22.86
C GLU A 530 -3.68 -12.79 -23.21
N ASN A 531 -4.38 -11.81 -23.77
CA ASN A 531 -3.79 -10.49 -24.04
C ASN A 531 -3.29 -9.79 -22.78
N SER A 532 -3.94 -10.07 -21.65
CA SER A 532 -3.59 -9.55 -20.32
C SER A 532 -2.36 -10.21 -19.70
N ASP A 533 -1.88 -11.37 -20.21
CA ASP A 533 -0.66 -11.99 -19.67
C ASP A 533 0.55 -11.08 -19.90
N PRO A 534 1.48 -10.95 -18.94
CA PRO A 534 2.63 -10.03 -19.08
C PRO A 534 3.64 -10.53 -20.12
N ASP A 535 3.74 -11.85 -20.29
CA ASP A 535 4.57 -12.52 -21.30
C ASP A 535 4.05 -13.94 -21.63
N LYS A 536 4.79 -14.69 -22.42
CA LYS A 536 4.37 -16.05 -22.89
C LYS A 536 4.48 -17.13 -21.82
N PHE A 537 5.18 -16.87 -20.74
CA PHE A 537 5.48 -17.83 -19.67
C PHE A 537 4.75 -17.53 -18.36
N HIS A 538 4.21 -16.33 -18.22
CA HIS A 538 3.63 -15.88 -16.96
C HIS A 538 2.21 -15.35 -17.17
N ARG A 539 1.43 -15.42 -16.11
CA ARG A 539 0.05 -14.93 -16.01
C ARG A 539 -0.13 -14.12 -14.74
N VAL A 540 -1.11 -13.23 -14.75
CA VAL A 540 -1.53 -12.46 -13.56
C VAL A 540 -2.82 -13.04 -13.02
N LEU A 541 -2.81 -13.47 -11.75
CA LEU A 541 -3.99 -13.93 -11.02
C LEU A 541 -4.19 -13.12 -9.73
N ALA A 542 -5.38 -13.22 -9.13
CA ALA A 542 -5.72 -12.62 -7.86
C ALA A 542 -6.49 -13.62 -6.99
N GLY A 543 -6.20 -13.63 -5.68
CA GLY A 543 -6.81 -14.51 -4.70
C GLY A 543 -5.92 -14.67 -3.46
N THR A 544 -6.50 -15.10 -2.36
CA THR A 544 -5.74 -15.60 -1.20
C THR A 544 -4.94 -16.85 -1.55
N SER A 545 -5.34 -17.56 -2.62
CA SER A 545 -4.56 -18.61 -3.27
C SER A 545 -3.18 -18.17 -3.73
N MET A 546 -3.00 -16.87 -4.07
CA MET A 546 -1.71 -16.29 -4.43
C MET A 546 -0.95 -15.81 -3.18
N ALA A 547 -1.64 -15.48 -2.11
CA ALA A 547 -1.02 -15.06 -0.85
C ALA A 547 -0.39 -16.23 -0.07
N ALA A 548 -1.06 -17.37 0.00
CA ALA A 548 -0.58 -18.56 0.74
C ALA A 548 0.81 -19.06 0.26
N PRO A 549 1.10 -19.23 -1.04
CA PRO A 549 2.41 -19.70 -1.50
C PRO A 549 3.55 -18.72 -1.20
N HIS A 550 3.31 -17.42 -1.06
CA HIS A 550 4.32 -16.47 -0.57
C HIS A 550 4.79 -16.83 0.84
N VAL A 551 3.85 -17.17 1.73
CA VAL A 551 4.16 -17.58 3.10
C VAL A 551 4.80 -18.97 3.13
N ALA A 552 4.38 -19.90 2.26
CA ALA A 552 5.02 -21.21 2.16
C ALA A 552 6.49 -21.09 1.71
N GLY A 553 6.78 -20.21 0.73
CA GLY A 553 8.15 -19.89 0.33
C GLY A 553 8.95 -19.24 1.48
N LEU A 554 8.34 -18.30 2.21
CA LEU A 554 8.98 -17.69 3.39
C LEU A 554 9.32 -18.73 4.44
N ILE A 555 8.45 -19.68 4.73
CA ILE A 555 8.73 -20.80 5.66
C ILE A 555 9.87 -21.66 5.14
N ALA A 556 9.99 -21.87 3.83
CA ALA A 556 11.13 -22.59 3.27
C ALA A 556 12.46 -21.84 3.52
N LEU A 557 12.49 -20.50 3.44
CA LEU A 557 13.64 -19.70 3.85
C LEU A 557 13.95 -19.87 5.35
N MET A 558 12.93 -19.82 6.21
CA MET A 558 13.07 -20.01 7.66
C MET A 558 13.65 -21.40 7.98
N LEU A 559 13.16 -22.46 7.33
CA LEU A 559 13.61 -23.84 7.53
C LEU A 559 15.03 -24.09 7.02
N GLN A 560 15.47 -23.41 5.96
CA GLN A 560 16.89 -23.44 5.56
C GLN A 560 17.75 -22.71 6.57
N TYR A 561 17.35 -21.51 7.03
CA TYR A 561 18.09 -20.71 8.00
C TYR A 561 18.18 -21.38 9.39
N SER A 562 17.08 -21.95 9.84
CA SER A 562 16.92 -22.60 11.16
C SER A 562 16.19 -23.93 11.04
N PRO A 563 16.87 -25.02 10.64
CA PRO A 563 16.21 -26.33 10.37
C PRO A 563 15.55 -26.98 11.60
N GLY A 564 15.91 -26.53 12.80
CA GLY A 564 15.39 -27.07 14.07
C GLY A 564 14.02 -26.51 14.49
N LEU A 565 13.46 -25.52 13.78
CA LEU A 565 12.19 -24.93 14.14
C LEU A 565 11.05 -25.95 14.01
N SER A 566 10.19 -26.04 15.03
CA SER A 566 8.93 -26.76 14.93
C SER A 566 7.89 -25.93 14.17
N ALA A 567 6.84 -26.57 13.64
CA ALA A 567 5.75 -25.88 12.94
C ALA A 567 5.06 -24.82 13.82
N ILE A 568 4.86 -25.11 15.10
CA ILE A 568 4.27 -24.18 16.08
C ILE A 568 5.19 -22.96 16.29
N GLN A 569 6.51 -23.16 16.40
CA GLN A 569 7.46 -22.05 16.52
C GLN A 569 7.48 -21.18 15.25
N ILE A 570 7.37 -21.80 14.07
CA ILE A 570 7.27 -21.07 12.80
C ILE A 570 6.03 -20.16 12.78
N ALA A 571 4.86 -20.70 13.13
CA ALA A 571 3.64 -19.91 13.20
C ALA A 571 3.75 -18.73 14.19
N ASP A 572 4.36 -18.98 15.36
CA ASP A 572 4.56 -17.96 16.37
C ASP A 572 5.58 -16.88 15.95
N ILE A 573 6.66 -17.27 15.25
CA ILE A 573 7.60 -16.31 14.66
C ILE A 573 6.91 -15.47 13.60
N LEU A 574 6.14 -16.07 12.68
CA LEU A 574 5.42 -15.34 11.64
C LEU A 574 4.48 -14.29 12.22
N ARG A 575 3.70 -14.63 13.26
CA ARG A 575 2.82 -13.69 13.95
C ARG A 575 3.58 -12.53 14.59
N ARG A 576 4.68 -12.80 15.29
CA ARG A 576 5.48 -11.79 15.99
C ARG A 576 6.37 -10.96 15.06
N SER A 577 6.76 -11.49 13.92
CA SER A 577 7.58 -10.80 12.93
C SER A 577 6.76 -10.07 11.86
N ALA A 578 5.44 -10.18 11.90
CA ALA A 578 4.56 -9.54 10.94
C ALA A 578 4.75 -8.02 10.93
N ARG A 579 4.69 -7.44 9.74
CA ARG A 579 4.91 -6.01 9.53
C ARG A 579 3.58 -5.26 9.66
N GLU A 580 3.58 -4.23 10.46
CA GLU A 580 2.56 -3.18 10.45
C GLU A 580 3.04 -2.01 9.56
N ASP A 581 2.10 -1.31 8.94
CA ASP A 581 2.35 -0.12 8.13
C ASP A 581 1.14 0.85 8.14
N LEU A 582 1.17 1.88 7.30
CA LEU A 582 0.08 2.86 7.20
C LEU A 582 -1.28 2.25 6.88
N MET A 583 -1.31 1.12 6.15
CA MET A 583 -2.57 0.48 5.73
C MET A 583 -3.12 -0.45 6.82
N THR A 584 -2.24 -1.14 7.54
CA THR A 584 -2.66 -1.96 8.68
C THR A 584 -3.03 -1.11 9.89
N GLY A 585 -2.40 0.06 10.04
CA GLY A 585 -2.38 0.79 11.31
C GLY A 585 -1.69 -0.01 12.41
N PHE A 586 -1.84 0.44 13.67
CA PHE A 586 -1.41 -0.32 14.84
C PHE A 586 -2.41 -1.43 15.14
N LEU A 587 -1.92 -2.64 15.22
CA LEU A 587 -2.73 -3.81 15.52
C LEU A 587 -2.72 -4.13 17.02
N ALA A 588 -3.81 -4.72 17.51
CA ALA A 588 -3.83 -5.24 18.87
C ALA A 588 -2.87 -6.42 19.03
N PRO A 589 -2.31 -6.67 20.21
CA PRO A 589 -1.47 -7.85 20.45
C PRO A 589 -2.17 -9.18 20.16
N THR A 590 -3.50 -9.19 20.11
CA THR A 590 -4.33 -10.35 19.74
C THR A 590 -4.54 -10.47 18.24
N GLY A 591 -4.00 -9.54 17.43
CA GLY A 591 -4.20 -9.48 15.99
C GLY A 591 -5.49 -8.76 15.59
N SER A 592 -5.83 -8.86 14.31
CA SER A 592 -6.99 -8.25 13.64
C SER A 592 -7.72 -9.31 12.81
N GLN A 593 -9.03 -9.21 12.73
CA GLN A 593 -9.86 -10.06 11.87
C GLN A 593 -9.64 -9.83 10.36
N ILE A 594 -8.98 -8.73 10.00
CA ILE A 594 -8.67 -8.34 8.63
C ILE A 594 -7.23 -8.72 8.26
N TRP A 595 -6.29 -8.32 9.13
CA TRP A 595 -4.85 -8.40 8.85
C TRP A 595 -4.15 -9.56 9.56
N GLY A 596 -4.85 -10.28 10.44
CA GLY A 596 -4.19 -11.17 11.38
C GLY A 596 -3.24 -10.37 12.26
N PHE A 597 -2.01 -10.84 12.38
CA PHE A 597 -0.94 -10.14 13.09
C PHE A 597 -0.17 -9.13 12.23
N GLY A 598 -0.57 -8.94 10.97
CA GLY A 598 0.03 -8.00 10.02
C GLY A 598 0.45 -8.64 8.71
N LYS A 599 1.35 -7.98 7.98
CA LYS A 599 1.89 -8.44 6.69
C LYS A 599 3.11 -9.33 6.88
N ALA A 600 3.23 -10.39 6.10
CA ALA A 600 4.39 -11.28 6.10
C ALA A 600 5.67 -10.51 5.78
N ASP A 601 6.74 -10.75 6.56
CA ASP A 601 8.06 -10.15 6.36
C ASP A 601 9.17 -11.17 6.58
N ALA A 602 9.82 -11.56 5.47
CA ALA A 602 10.86 -12.57 5.49
C ALA A 602 12.11 -12.13 6.27
N ARG A 603 12.41 -10.83 6.29
CA ARG A 603 13.57 -10.27 6.98
C ARG A 603 13.46 -10.52 8.48
N THR A 604 12.37 -10.06 9.08
CA THR A 604 12.14 -10.21 10.52
C THR A 604 11.84 -11.66 10.94
N ALA A 605 11.28 -12.46 10.05
CA ALA A 605 11.05 -13.88 10.29
C ALA A 605 12.33 -14.74 10.25
N THR A 606 13.43 -14.24 9.68
CA THR A 606 14.70 -14.98 9.58
C THR A 606 15.78 -14.44 10.51
N GLY A 607 16.45 -13.36 10.16
CA GLY A 607 17.65 -12.93 10.89
C GLY A 607 17.80 -11.42 11.02
N PHE A 608 16.74 -10.64 10.78
CA PHE A 608 16.76 -9.19 10.93
C PHE A 608 15.82 -8.75 12.05
N TYR A 609 16.08 -7.55 12.58
CA TYR A 609 15.10 -6.78 13.35
C TYR A 609 14.75 -5.47 12.64
N ARG A 610 13.57 -4.92 12.90
CA ARG A 610 13.02 -3.77 12.21
C ARG A 610 12.99 -2.53 13.12
N LEU A 611 13.39 -1.40 12.56
CA LEU A 611 13.08 -0.07 13.10
C LEU A 611 11.96 0.56 12.28
N SER A 612 10.84 0.87 12.91
CA SER A 612 9.77 1.68 12.30
C SER A 612 9.77 3.08 12.89
N ILE A 613 9.83 4.10 12.04
CA ILE A 613 9.73 5.50 12.43
C ILE A 613 8.40 6.06 11.91
N ILE A 614 7.56 6.51 12.84
CA ILE A 614 6.26 7.09 12.49
C ILE A 614 6.35 8.60 12.63
N LYS A 615 6.20 9.28 11.49
CA LYS A 615 6.24 10.73 11.37
C LYS A 615 4.81 11.29 11.43
N THR A 616 4.44 11.92 12.51
CA THR A 616 3.17 12.63 12.66
C THR A 616 3.19 14.03 12.03
N LEU A 617 4.32 14.44 11.45
CA LEU A 617 4.52 15.72 10.75
C LEU A 617 3.67 15.81 9.46
N PRO A 618 3.34 17.03 9.00
CA PRO A 618 2.71 17.22 7.70
C PRO A 618 3.52 16.57 6.57
N ARG A 619 2.85 16.08 5.52
CA ARG A 619 3.50 15.40 4.38
C ARG A 619 4.61 16.24 3.74
N SER A 620 4.45 17.57 3.70
CA SER A 620 5.43 18.51 3.15
C SER A 620 6.72 18.65 3.99
N ALA A 621 6.73 18.18 5.23
CA ALA A 621 7.92 18.25 6.08
C ALA A 621 8.80 17.02 5.84
N ILE A 622 10.08 17.24 5.55
CA ILE A 622 11.08 16.18 5.40
C ILE A 622 11.78 15.99 6.75
N LEU A 623 11.66 14.77 7.30
CA LEU A 623 12.38 14.38 8.50
C LEU A 623 13.74 13.79 8.10
N ARG A 624 14.82 14.35 8.63
CA ARG A 624 16.16 13.82 8.42
C ARG A 624 16.59 12.97 9.63
N VAL A 625 16.86 11.69 9.37
CA VAL A 625 17.31 10.74 10.38
C VAL A 625 18.76 10.36 10.06
N LEU A 626 19.64 10.31 11.05
CA LEU A 626 20.97 9.73 10.93
C LEU A 626 20.93 8.33 11.54
N ILE A 627 21.24 7.34 10.73
CA ILE A 627 21.40 5.95 11.15
C ILE A 627 22.89 5.63 11.03
N ASP A 628 23.57 5.42 12.15
CA ASP A 628 25.03 5.24 12.22
C ASP A 628 25.80 6.36 11.47
N ASN A 629 25.34 7.60 11.66
CA ASN A 629 25.82 8.81 10.97
C ASN A 629 25.50 8.89 9.46
N ASN A 630 24.80 7.93 8.88
CA ASN A 630 24.31 8.01 7.51
C ASN A 630 22.96 8.72 7.47
N ALA A 631 22.83 9.74 6.62
CA ALA A 631 21.62 10.54 6.55
C ALA A 631 20.55 9.88 5.67
N VAL A 632 19.36 9.71 6.23
CA VAL A 632 18.15 9.26 5.55
C VAL A 632 17.09 10.36 5.62
N ASN A 633 16.46 10.66 4.51
CA ASN A 633 15.34 11.60 4.45
C ASN A 633 14.02 10.82 4.48
N VAL A 634 13.26 10.99 5.55
CA VAL A 634 11.94 10.36 5.71
C VAL A 634 10.88 11.33 5.19
N THR A 635 10.36 11.05 4.02
CA THR A 635 9.31 11.84 3.35
C THR A 635 7.92 11.34 3.72
N GLU A 636 7.77 10.00 3.78
CA GLU A 636 6.50 9.35 4.08
C GLU A 636 6.18 9.36 5.58
N PRO A 637 4.88 9.25 5.95
CA PRO A 637 4.47 9.20 7.36
C PRO A 637 4.99 7.98 8.13
N TRP A 638 5.30 6.90 7.45
CA TRP A 638 5.85 5.67 8.01
C TRP A 638 7.10 5.27 7.25
N TYR A 639 8.19 5.01 7.96
CA TYR A 639 9.47 4.59 7.42
C TYR A 639 9.97 3.36 8.17
N ASP A 640 10.38 2.33 7.44
CA ASP A 640 10.98 1.11 7.98
C ASP A 640 12.43 0.96 7.52
N ASP A 641 13.28 0.52 8.43
CA ASP A 641 14.65 0.07 8.16
C ASP A 641 14.92 -1.27 8.86
N TYR A 642 15.89 -2.04 8.36
CA TYR A 642 16.12 -3.41 8.79
C TYR A 642 17.61 -3.66 9.08
N PHE A 643 17.89 -4.31 10.20
CA PHE A 643 19.24 -4.57 10.69
C PHE A 643 19.41 -6.02 11.08
N LEU A 644 20.64 -6.57 10.94
CA LEU A 644 20.92 -7.93 11.32
C LEU A 644 20.82 -8.14 12.83
N ASN A 645 20.25 -9.28 13.25
CA ASN A 645 20.20 -9.66 14.65
C ASN A 645 21.62 -9.69 15.25
N GLY A 646 21.75 -9.19 16.47
CA GLY A 646 23.02 -9.09 17.17
C GLY A 646 23.86 -7.86 16.85
N THR A 647 23.41 -6.98 15.95
CA THR A 647 24.02 -5.66 15.74
C THR A 647 23.34 -4.59 16.61
N THR A 648 24.01 -3.46 16.81
CA THR A 648 23.49 -2.32 17.57
C THR A 648 23.70 -1.07 16.75
N HIS A 649 22.66 -0.26 16.58
CA HIS A 649 22.67 0.91 15.71
C HIS A 649 22.29 2.17 16.47
N SER A 650 22.98 3.27 16.16
CA SER A 650 22.71 4.59 16.71
C SER A 650 21.76 5.37 15.79
N ILE A 651 20.69 5.89 16.35
CA ILE A 651 19.70 6.68 15.64
C ILE A 651 19.72 8.10 16.18
N ALA A 652 19.93 9.08 15.30
CA ALA A 652 19.83 10.48 15.64
C ALA A 652 18.82 11.18 14.73
N ILE A 653 17.83 11.81 15.33
CA ILE A 653 16.78 12.50 14.61
C ILE A 653 17.11 13.98 14.59
N MET A 654 17.28 14.54 13.40
CA MET A 654 17.51 15.96 13.20
C MET A 654 16.20 16.71 13.06
N THR A 655 16.24 18.00 13.40
CA THR A 655 15.07 18.87 13.22
C THR A 655 14.56 18.79 11.79
N ALA A 656 13.26 18.57 11.64
CA ALA A 656 12.65 18.52 10.31
C ALA A 656 12.78 19.88 9.61
N ALA A 657 13.35 19.87 8.42
CA ALA A 657 13.35 21.06 7.58
C ALA A 657 11.95 21.27 7.01
N SER A 658 11.41 22.47 7.16
CA SER A 658 10.23 22.92 6.42
C SER A 658 10.62 24.13 5.58
N ALA A 659 9.79 24.48 4.62
CA ALA A 659 9.91 25.79 3.98
C ALA A 659 9.70 26.87 5.07
N GLU A 660 10.68 27.78 5.23
CA GLU A 660 10.47 28.92 6.11
C GLU A 660 9.12 29.60 5.82
N PRO A 661 8.42 30.05 6.80
CA PRO A 661 8.80 30.35 8.20
C PRO A 661 8.19 29.37 9.24
N VAL A 662 8.08 28.11 8.95
CA VAL A 662 7.61 27.06 9.88
C VAL A 662 8.74 26.07 10.14
N ARG A 663 8.96 25.68 11.41
CA ARG A 663 9.85 24.59 11.77
C ARG A 663 9.20 23.63 12.76
N TYR A 664 9.68 22.40 12.78
CA TYR A 664 9.21 21.36 13.68
C TYR A 664 10.35 20.92 14.59
N GLN A 665 10.13 21.01 15.90
CA GLN A 665 11.10 20.58 16.91
C GLN A 665 10.65 19.24 17.48
N ILE A 666 11.56 18.26 17.49
CA ILE A 666 11.31 16.90 17.96
C ILE A 666 11.86 16.76 19.38
N SER A 667 11.07 16.15 20.26
CA SER A 667 11.39 16.10 21.70
C SER A 667 12.43 15.03 22.07
N ASN A 668 12.56 13.93 21.30
CA ASN A 668 13.50 12.84 21.54
C ASN A 668 14.39 12.60 20.32
N GLY A 669 15.64 13.07 20.36
CA GLY A 669 16.48 13.11 19.18
C GLY A 669 17.49 11.98 19.01
N ASN A 670 17.88 11.26 20.08
CA ASN A 670 18.95 10.26 19.99
C ASN A 670 18.61 9.02 20.80
N PHE A 671 18.66 7.85 20.18
CA PHE A 671 18.48 6.56 20.85
C PHE A 671 19.29 5.46 20.15
N THR A 672 19.40 4.30 20.80
CA THR A 672 20.13 3.15 20.28
C THR A 672 19.18 1.97 20.20
N ILE A 673 19.23 1.23 19.10
CA ILE A 673 18.40 0.05 18.87
C ILE A 673 19.26 -1.22 18.74
N HIS A 674 18.73 -2.33 19.22
CA HIS A 674 19.34 -3.66 19.16
C HIS A 674 18.28 -4.78 19.00
N GLN A 675 17.03 -4.40 18.83
CA GLN A 675 15.86 -5.26 18.58
C GLN A 675 14.81 -4.47 17.82
N SER A 676 13.79 -5.12 17.31
CA SER A 676 12.67 -4.45 16.62
C SER A 676 12.01 -3.41 17.53
N SER A 677 11.82 -2.20 17.02
CA SER A 677 11.19 -1.08 17.73
C SER A 677 10.33 -0.26 16.79
N ILE A 678 9.30 0.36 17.37
CA ILE A 678 8.45 1.35 16.69
C ILE A 678 8.59 2.66 17.43
N GLU A 679 9.05 3.69 16.75
CA GLU A 679 9.29 5.02 17.33
C GLU A 679 8.28 6.01 16.76
N VAL A 680 7.35 6.46 17.60
CA VAL A 680 6.42 7.53 17.28
C VAL A 680 7.05 8.85 17.67
N LEU A 681 7.35 9.69 16.70
CA LEU A 681 8.02 10.95 16.94
C LEU A 681 7.01 12.04 17.27
N GLU A 682 7.06 12.51 18.52
CA GLU A 682 6.32 13.70 18.94
C GLU A 682 7.08 14.96 18.56
N TYR A 683 6.37 15.95 18.05
CA TYR A 683 6.92 17.23 17.63
C TYR A 683 6.08 18.40 18.12
N SER A 684 6.74 19.56 18.31
CA SER A 684 6.08 20.83 18.45
C SER A 684 6.28 21.67 17.18
N THR A 685 5.22 22.34 16.75
CA THR A 685 5.28 23.29 15.63
C THR A 685 5.72 24.63 16.16
N GLN A 686 6.72 25.24 15.53
CA GLN A 686 7.16 26.59 15.80
C GLN A 686 6.98 27.46 14.56
N TYR A 687 6.50 28.68 14.79
CA TYR A 687 6.33 29.71 13.77
C TYR A 687 7.34 30.83 13.97
N TYR A 688 7.82 31.37 12.87
CA TYR A 688 8.67 32.54 12.91
C TYR A 688 7.81 33.79 13.01
N LEU A 689 8.08 34.61 14.04
CA LEU A 689 7.54 35.93 14.19
C LEU A 689 8.59 36.95 13.73
N ASP A 690 8.30 37.76 12.72
CA ASP A 690 9.12 38.84 12.23
C ASP A 690 8.54 40.19 12.73
N VAL A 691 9.23 40.84 13.66
CA VAL A 691 8.78 42.12 14.23
C VAL A 691 9.58 43.25 13.61
N ARG A 692 8.90 44.19 12.96
CA ARG A 692 9.53 45.35 12.31
C ARG A 692 8.93 46.65 12.81
N THR A 693 9.77 47.69 12.87
CA THR A 693 9.31 49.07 13.14
C THR A 693 9.34 49.87 11.84
N SER A 694 8.19 50.39 11.41
CA SER A 694 8.12 51.33 10.32
C SER A 694 8.25 52.77 10.88
N PRO A 695 8.99 53.68 10.23
CA PRO A 695 9.57 53.67 8.90
C PRO A 695 11.04 53.22 8.81
N PHE A 696 11.63 52.78 9.89
CA PHE A 696 13.09 52.56 9.98
C PHE A 696 13.54 51.09 9.79
N GLY A 697 12.62 50.13 9.59
CA GLY A 697 12.91 48.80 9.02
C GLY A 697 13.84 47.84 9.77
N GLU A 698 14.26 48.13 10.99
CA GLU A 698 15.12 47.25 11.76
C GLU A 698 14.29 46.16 12.44
N SER A 699 14.80 44.92 12.43
CA SER A 699 14.23 43.78 13.17
C SER A 699 14.42 43.98 14.68
N GLU A 700 13.34 43.93 15.42
CA GLU A 700 13.32 44.17 16.84
C GLU A 700 13.53 42.91 17.72
N GLN A 701 13.73 43.11 19.02
CA GLN A 701 14.09 42.12 20.03
C GLN A 701 13.14 40.92 20.14
N ASN A 702 11.94 40.97 19.56
CA ASN A 702 10.95 39.88 19.60
C ASN A 702 10.88 39.04 18.31
N SER A 703 11.71 39.31 17.31
CA SER A 703 11.78 38.42 16.12
C SER A 703 12.43 37.10 16.50
N GLY A 704 11.79 36.00 16.11
CA GLY A 704 12.31 34.66 16.44
C GLY A 704 11.29 33.56 16.28
N TRP A 705 11.72 32.38 16.67
CA TRP A 705 10.89 31.15 16.61
C TRP A 705 10.16 30.96 17.94
N TYR A 706 8.87 30.75 17.87
CA TYR A 706 7.99 30.56 19.02
C TYR A 706 7.07 29.38 18.78
N ASP A 707 6.71 28.66 19.84
CA ASP A 707 5.77 27.55 19.77
C ASP A 707 4.41 28.00 19.25
N ALA A 708 3.78 27.13 18.46
CA ALA A 708 2.44 27.34 17.93
C ALA A 708 1.45 27.63 19.07
N ASN A 709 0.59 28.64 18.86
CA ASN A 709 -0.39 29.12 19.83
C ASN A 709 0.21 29.78 21.07
N SER A 710 1.53 30.02 21.15
CA SER A 710 2.12 30.78 22.23
C SER A 710 1.66 32.24 22.21
N THR A 711 1.62 32.86 23.39
CA THR A 711 1.31 34.30 23.52
C THR A 711 2.61 35.05 23.75
N ILE A 712 2.94 35.96 22.85
CA ILE A 712 4.19 36.71 22.86
C ILE A 712 3.89 38.16 23.24
N GLN A 713 4.65 38.67 24.22
CA GLN A 713 4.62 40.08 24.60
C GLN A 713 5.56 40.86 23.67
N LEU A 714 5.03 41.78 22.89
CA LEU A 714 5.82 42.66 22.03
C LEU A 714 6.40 43.79 22.87
N ASN A 715 7.72 43.87 22.95
CA ASN A 715 8.43 44.97 23.60
C ASN A 715 8.66 46.09 22.60
N TYR A 716 8.40 47.30 22.99
CA TYR A 716 8.51 48.48 22.11
C TYR A 716 8.68 49.78 22.91
N ASP A 717 9.29 50.73 22.25
CA ASP A 717 9.28 52.12 22.75
C ASP A 717 8.00 52.83 22.27
N PRO A 718 7.14 53.25 23.21
CA PRO A 718 5.89 53.92 22.86
C PRO A 718 6.09 55.25 22.16
N VAL A 719 7.25 55.88 22.34
CA VAL A 719 7.59 57.17 21.76
C VAL A 719 9.06 57.22 21.35
N ILE A 720 9.31 57.39 20.06
CA ILE A 720 10.66 57.58 19.52
C ILE A 720 10.86 59.09 19.28
N SER A 721 11.83 59.68 19.96
CA SER A 721 12.18 61.09 19.80
C SER A 721 13.11 61.29 18.60
N GLN A 722 12.78 62.23 17.73
CA GLN A 722 13.54 62.60 16.55
C GLN A 722 14.15 64.03 16.76
N PRO A 723 15.17 64.43 15.99
CA PRO A 723 15.68 65.81 15.99
C PRO A 723 14.57 66.85 15.84
N PHE A 724 14.80 68.01 16.33
CA PHE A 724 13.87 69.16 16.30
C PHE A 724 12.56 68.96 17.08
N GLY A 725 12.55 68.09 18.11
CA GLY A 725 11.42 67.90 18.98
C GLY A 725 10.25 67.07 18.36
N VAL A 726 10.43 66.54 17.16
CA VAL A 726 9.50 65.66 16.52
C VAL A 726 9.45 64.32 17.28
N LYS A 727 8.27 63.79 17.48
CA LYS A 727 8.07 62.48 18.12
C LYS A 727 7.26 61.56 17.24
N LEU A 728 7.69 60.31 17.17
CA LEU A 728 6.93 59.20 16.58
C LEU A 728 6.21 58.52 17.74
N ILE A 729 4.89 58.56 17.77
CA ILE A 729 4.04 57.89 18.75
C ILE A 729 3.43 56.65 18.13
N ARG A 730 3.63 55.48 18.76
CA ARG A 730 3.04 54.28 18.28
C ARG A 730 1.52 54.26 18.49
N ILE A 731 0.76 53.89 17.47
CA ILE A 731 -0.69 53.75 17.51
C ILE A 731 -1.19 52.30 17.42
N GLY A 732 -0.34 51.36 17.06
CA GLY A 732 -0.70 49.94 16.96
C GLY A 732 0.33 49.11 16.21
N TRP A 733 -0.04 47.89 15.89
CA TRP A 733 0.72 46.98 15.07
C TRP A 733 -0.11 46.53 13.86
N TRP A 734 0.49 46.46 12.70
CA TRP A 734 -0.10 45.90 11.49
C TRP A 734 0.49 44.51 11.24
N ALA A 735 -0.36 43.49 11.17
CA ALA A 735 0.09 42.13 10.88
C ALA A 735 -0.05 41.78 9.39
N SER A 736 0.76 40.88 8.91
CA SER A 736 0.76 40.42 7.49
C SER A 736 -0.53 39.71 7.06
N ASP A 737 -1.33 39.27 8.02
CA ASP A 737 -2.67 38.74 7.79
C ASP A 737 -3.76 39.81 7.69
N LEU A 738 -3.37 41.08 7.56
CA LEU A 738 -4.23 42.26 7.47
C LEU A 738 -4.99 42.60 8.77
N THR A 739 -4.59 42.05 9.89
CA THR A 739 -5.14 42.41 11.20
C THR A 739 -4.43 43.62 11.82
N MET A 740 -5.19 44.49 12.48
CA MET A 740 -4.65 45.61 13.25
C MET A 740 -4.74 45.25 14.75
N LEU A 741 -3.57 45.20 15.41
CA LEU A 741 -3.47 44.86 16.82
C LEU A 741 -3.29 46.14 17.62
N SER A 742 -4.19 46.43 18.55
CA SER A 742 -4.13 47.59 19.45
C SER A 742 -3.35 47.28 20.75
N GLY A 743 -3.17 45.97 21.06
CA GLY A 743 -2.45 45.51 22.27
C GLY A 743 -0.96 45.30 22.04
N SER A 744 -0.27 44.92 23.11
CA SER A 744 1.16 44.57 23.12
C SER A 744 1.39 43.05 23.16
N THR A 745 0.33 42.24 23.08
CA THR A 745 0.42 40.79 23.06
C THR A 745 -0.13 40.21 21.76
N ILE A 746 0.51 39.16 21.24
CA ILE A 746 0.08 38.46 20.06
C ILE A 746 0.05 36.95 20.33
N ARG A 747 -1.01 36.27 19.88
CA ARG A 747 -1.07 34.82 19.87
C ARG A 747 -0.65 34.31 18.48
N LEU A 748 0.40 33.51 18.42
CA LEU A 748 1.01 33.05 17.16
C LEU A 748 0.37 31.76 16.71
N SER A 749 -0.64 31.83 15.83
CA SER A 749 -1.34 30.67 15.24
C SER A 749 -0.80 30.24 13.87
N HIS A 750 0.01 31.06 13.26
CA HIS A 750 0.68 30.87 11.97
C HIS A 750 1.90 31.78 11.90
N PRO A 751 2.81 31.61 10.92
CA PRO A 751 3.93 32.54 10.71
C PRO A 751 3.41 33.95 10.46
N LEU A 752 4.00 34.93 11.15
CA LEU A 752 3.46 36.27 11.10
C LEU A 752 4.58 37.32 11.05
N GLN A 753 4.39 38.30 10.19
CA GLN A 753 5.16 39.55 10.23
C GLN A 753 4.29 40.64 10.82
N VAL A 754 4.81 41.34 11.83
CA VAL A 754 4.12 42.47 12.40
C VAL A 754 4.96 43.75 12.28
N THR A 755 4.31 44.82 11.90
CA THR A 755 4.97 46.12 11.72
C THR A 755 4.35 47.15 12.63
N GLY A 756 5.17 47.82 13.44
CA GLY A 756 4.70 48.90 14.30
C GLY A 756 4.24 50.09 13.48
N LEU A 757 3.04 50.58 13.80
CA LEU A 757 2.47 51.78 13.19
C LEU A 757 2.71 52.97 14.07
N TYR A 758 3.35 54.00 13.53
CA TYR A 758 3.67 55.25 14.23
C TYR A 758 3.03 56.44 13.52
N ILE A 759 2.55 57.42 14.31
CA ILE A 759 2.17 58.73 13.81
C ILE A 759 3.23 59.75 14.20
N LEU A 760 3.50 60.65 13.28
CA LEU A 760 4.40 61.75 13.50
C LEU A 760 3.66 62.87 14.24
N THR A 761 4.22 63.29 15.37
CA THR A 761 3.73 64.45 16.10
C THR A 761 4.81 65.52 16.09
N TYR A 762 4.43 66.76 15.83
CA TYR A 762 5.31 67.90 15.80
C TYR A 762 5.04 68.78 17.00
N PRO A 763 6.06 69.45 17.56
CA PRO A 763 5.85 70.52 18.54
C PRO A 763 4.93 71.56 17.95
N SER A 764 4.10 72.23 18.80
CA SER A 764 3.17 73.25 18.32
C SER A 764 3.86 74.35 17.54
N GLU A 765 5.05 74.75 17.95
CA GLU A 765 5.90 75.77 17.31
C GLU A 765 6.31 75.30 15.87
N VAL A 766 6.61 74.05 15.65
CA VAL A 766 6.96 73.52 14.31
C VAL A 766 5.69 73.46 13.42
N VAL A 767 4.55 73.12 13.98
CA VAL A 767 3.26 73.11 13.24
C VAL A 767 2.87 74.54 12.85
N GLU A 768 3.06 75.48 13.70
CA GLU A 768 2.83 76.92 13.41
C GLU A 768 3.75 77.46 12.31
N VAL A 769 5.04 77.08 12.32
CA VAL A 769 6.00 77.47 11.29
C VAL A 769 5.64 76.80 9.96
N MET A 770 5.26 75.54 9.95
CA MET A 770 4.83 74.82 8.73
C MET A 770 3.50 75.36 8.20
N LEU A 771 2.60 75.73 9.09
CA LEU A 771 1.34 76.38 8.70
C LEU A 771 1.60 77.76 8.06
N VAL A 772 2.50 78.56 8.66
CA VAL A 772 2.92 79.86 8.11
C VAL A 772 3.58 79.71 6.77
N ILE A 773 4.51 78.73 6.63
CA ILE A 773 5.14 78.42 5.32
C ILE A 773 4.11 77.98 4.31
N SER A 774 3.17 77.10 4.70
CA SER A 774 2.11 76.64 3.82
C SER A 774 1.17 77.70 3.40
N ILE A 775 0.82 78.61 4.32
CA ILE A 775 0.02 79.84 4.00
C ILE A 775 0.82 80.79 3.10
N ALA A 776 2.10 81.01 3.36
CA ALA A 776 2.97 81.82 2.51
C ALA A 776 3.09 81.25 1.09
N MET A 777 3.24 79.94 0.93
CA MET A 777 3.24 79.25 -0.37
C MET A 777 1.88 79.36 -1.06
N LEU A 778 0.78 79.22 -0.37
CA LEU A 778 -0.55 79.42 -0.91
C LEU A 778 -0.76 80.88 -1.38
N ILE A 779 -0.27 81.85 -0.61
CA ILE A 779 -0.28 83.23 -0.97
C ILE A 779 0.59 83.52 -2.19
N LEU A 780 1.81 82.97 -2.25
CA LEU A 780 2.68 83.02 -3.40
C LEU A 780 2.08 82.38 -4.65
N MET A 781 1.41 81.25 -4.50
CA MET A 781 0.66 80.61 -5.57
C MET A 781 -0.55 81.42 -6.01
N TRP A 782 -1.21 82.11 -5.09
CA TRP A 782 -2.35 83.01 -5.41
C TRP A 782 -1.86 84.26 -6.12
N PHE A 783 -0.77 84.90 -5.69
CA PHE A 783 -0.17 86.07 -6.38
C PHE A 783 0.44 85.65 -7.73
N GLY A 784 1.08 84.51 -7.85
CA GLY A 784 1.56 83.94 -9.09
C GLY A 784 0.45 83.75 -10.13
N LYS A 785 -0.74 83.33 -9.66
CA LYS A 785 -1.92 83.18 -10.52
C LYS A 785 -2.50 84.57 -10.99
N ARG A 786 -2.37 85.64 -10.21
CA ARG A 786 -2.82 86.94 -10.59
C ARG A 786 -1.87 87.62 -11.61
N SER A 787 -0.57 87.39 -11.56
CA SER A 787 0.36 87.91 -12.53
C SER A 787 0.22 87.30 -13.93
N THR A 788 -0.45 86.20 -14.07
CA THR A 788 -0.69 85.54 -15.35
C THR A 788 -2.08 85.83 -15.97
N SER A 789 -2.96 86.56 -15.22
CA SER A 789 -4.28 86.91 -15.72
C SER A 789 -4.38 88.39 -16.32
N SER A 790 -3.27 89.13 -16.15
CA SER A 790 -3.21 90.54 -16.61
C SER A 790 -2.59 90.75 -18.02
N SER A 791 -2.29 89.65 -18.73
CA SER A 791 -1.73 89.82 -20.12
C SER A 791 -2.53 89.22 -21.25
N LYS A 792 -3.88 89.11 -21.09
CA LYS A 792 -4.79 88.67 -22.14
C LYS A 792 -5.98 89.52 -22.25
N GLU A 793 -5.81 90.85 -22.45
CA GLU A 793 -6.78 91.74 -23.06
C GLU A 793 -5.98 92.79 -23.78
N HIS A 794 -5.66 92.58 -25.05
CA HIS A 794 -5.44 93.47 -26.13
C HIS A 794 -4.82 92.73 -27.32
N GLN A 795 -5.67 92.22 -28.15
CA GLN A 795 -5.54 92.26 -29.64
C GLN A 795 -6.68 91.49 -30.28
N THR A 796 -7.76 92.09 -30.48
CA THR A 796 -8.65 91.91 -31.63
C THR A 796 -8.87 93.30 -32.27
N LEU A 797 -8.23 93.39 -33.34
CA LEU A 797 -8.64 94.10 -34.60
C LEU A 797 -7.76 93.49 -35.69
#